data_8b22ebe707b1dee6d0e2a005f17e138a
#
_entry.id   8b22ebe707b1dee6d0e2a005f17e138a
#
_cell.length_a   1.000
_cell.length_b   1.000
_cell.length_c   1.000
_cell.angle_alpha   90.00
_cell.angle_beta   90.00
_cell.angle_gamma   90.00
#
_symmetry.space_group_name_H-M   'P 1'
#
loop_
_entity.id
_entity.type
_entity.pdbx_description
1 polymer ?
#
loop_
_entity_poly.entity_id
_entity_poly.type
_entity_poly.pdbx_seq_one_letter_code
_entity_poly.pdbx_strand_id
1 'polypeptide(L)'
;SYADAEFFTKLPEIEDKIDVVTYVAAEGDISTDLMSPGAEAHSRADRELHGKSFISEKAQKEIQALKLQHPGKRLMLIAEKGTMGVGSSRMSGINNVALWMGEQASPYVPFVNIAPIVAGTNGISPIFQTTVGVTGGIGVDLKNWVKKVDSDGNAIINNDGSPVLEEKYSVATGTTLTIDTKAKKLLNEDGTEELADVSKAFSPQSIEFMKAGGSYAIDFGKKLQIFAAETLGVEPKPVFAPAKVVSHPGQGLTAVEKIFNNNAVGVPEGTVLHAGSDAMVKVNIVGSQDTTGPMTVQELEAMAATVISPVLDGAYQSGCHTASVWDNKAQANTPKLMAFMNKFGLVTGRDPKGVYPAMTDVIHKVLNDITVDDRAIIIGGDSHTRMSKGVAFGADSGTVALALALGMANITVPESVKVTFKGKMADHMDFRDVVHATQAQMLAQFDGENVFQGRIIEVHIGTLLADQAFTFTDWTAEMKAKASICISNNETLIESLEIAKSRIQIMIDKGMEIPSGMLQGLIDKADKRIAQIRSGEQPALRPDDNAKYHAEVVVDLDQINEPMIADPDVNNIDVAKRYTHDTIRPISYYGGNKKVDLGFVGSCMVHKGDLNIVAQMFRNLEKANGKIEFNAPLV
;
A
#
# COMPACT_ATOMS: atom_id res chain seq x y z
N SER A 1 -32.79 -7.91 -16.19
CA SER A 1 -31.47 -7.53 -16.75
C SER A 1 -30.36 -7.43 -15.70
N TYR A 2 -30.64 -6.91 -14.49
CA TYR A 2 -29.61 -6.84 -13.43
C TYR A 2 -29.24 -8.23 -12.89
N ALA A 3 -30.22 -9.11 -12.62
CA ALA A 3 -29.95 -10.48 -12.18
C ALA A 3 -29.18 -11.31 -13.22
N ASP A 4 -29.31 -10.96 -14.51
CA ASP A 4 -28.57 -11.56 -15.62
C ASP A 4 -27.22 -10.90 -15.90
N ALA A 5 -26.86 -9.85 -15.14
CA ALA A 5 -25.67 -9.02 -15.34
C ALA A 5 -25.49 -8.52 -16.79
N GLU A 6 -26.59 -8.15 -17.47
CA GLU A 6 -26.51 -7.64 -18.85
C GLU A 6 -25.67 -6.38 -19.00
N PHE A 7 -25.57 -5.57 -17.91
CA PHE A 7 -24.70 -4.41 -17.84
C PHE A 7 -23.22 -4.76 -18.05
N PHE A 8 -22.81 -5.99 -17.76
CA PHE A 8 -21.45 -6.47 -17.95
C PHE A 8 -21.30 -7.30 -19.24
N THR A 9 -22.25 -8.22 -19.53
CA THR A 9 -22.16 -9.10 -20.69
C THR A 9 -22.25 -8.37 -22.04
N LYS A 10 -22.77 -7.13 -22.04
CA LYS A 10 -22.84 -6.26 -23.22
C LYS A 10 -21.61 -5.40 -23.44
N LEU A 11 -20.61 -5.44 -22.52
CA LEU A 11 -19.36 -4.72 -22.71
C LEU A 11 -18.53 -5.36 -23.83
N PRO A 12 -17.76 -4.54 -24.58
CA PRO A 12 -16.87 -5.05 -25.61
C PRO A 12 -15.82 -6.03 -25.07
N GLU A 13 -15.47 -7.01 -25.87
CA GLU A 13 -14.34 -7.89 -25.54
C GLU A 13 -13.01 -7.17 -25.70
N ILE A 14 -11.99 -7.64 -24.96
CA ILE A 14 -10.63 -7.15 -25.09
C ILE A 14 -10.05 -7.60 -26.42
N GLU A 15 -9.40 -6.70 -27.14
CA GLU A 15 -8.74 -6.98 -28.41
C GLU A 15 -7.66 -8.05 -28.27
N ASP A 16 -7.51 -8.93 -29.27
CA ASP A 16 -6.49 -9.98 -29.26
C ASP A 16 -5.07 -9.41 -29.33
N LYS A 17 -4.93 -8.26 -29.99
CA LYS A 17 -3.69 -7.50 -30.10
C LYS A 17 -3.97 -6.02 -29.86
N ILE A 18 -3.14 -5.40 -29.05
CA ILE A 18 -3.21 -3.99 -28.70
C ILE A 18 -1.92 -3.33 -29.16
N ASP A 19 -2.00 -2.51 -30.20
CA ASP A 19 -0.86 -1.73 -30.64
C ASP A 19 -0.69 -0.51 -29.73
N VAL A 20 0.54 -0.34 -29.23
CA VAL A 20 0.89 0.74 -28.31
C VAL A 20 2.03 1.58 -28.86
N VAL A 21 2.02 2.86 -28.54
CA VAL A 21 3.12 3.80 -28.80
C VAL A 21 3.65 4.28 -27.45
N THR A 22 4.94 4.23 -27.29
CA THR A 22 5.61 4.56 -26.04
C THR A 22 5.77 6.05 -25.84
N TYR A 23 5.62 6.52 -24.61
CA TYR A 23 6.02 7.84 -24.15
C TYR A 23 6.96 7.71 -22.96
N VAL A 24 8.20 8.13 -23.12
CA VAL A 24 9.21 8.14 -22.07
C VAL A 24 9.17 9.51 -21.38
N ALA A 25 8.64 9.56 -20.17
CA ALA A 25 8.46 10.82 -19.45
C ALA A 25 9.75 11.34 -18.83
N ALA A 26 10.61 10.44 -18.38
CA ALA A 26 11.91 10.76 -17.79
C ALA A 26 12.82 9.53 -17.81
N GLU A 27 14.13 9.74 -17.79
CA GLU A 27 15.08 8.71 -17.39
C GLU A 27 15.10 8.59 -15.87
N GLY A 28 15.00 7.35 -15.35
CA GLY A 28 14.93 7.05 -13.93
C GLY A 28 13.53 6.77 -13.42
N ASP A 29 13.39 6.77 -12.10
CA ASP A 29 12.13 6.44 -11.45
C ASP A 29 11.03 7.46 -11.75
N ILE A 30 9.84 6.97 -12.04
CA ILE A 30 8.64 7.81 -12.12
C ILE A 30 7.85 7.62 -10.82
N SER A 31 7.80 8.68 -10.00
CA SER A 31 7.05 8.68 -8.75
C SER A 31 5.57 8.99 -8.98
N THR A 32 4.73 8.56 -8.03
CA THR A 32 3.33 8.98 -8.02
C THR A 32 3.17 10.48 -7.80
N ASP A 33 4.17 11.15 -7.16
CA ASP A 33 4.20 12.61 -7.03
C ASP A 33 4.46 13.33 -8.37
N LEU A 34 5.27 12.74 -9.25
CA LEU A 34 5.45 13.29 -10.61
C LEU A 34 4.16 13.21 -11.43
N MET A 35 3.43 12.10 -11.30
CA MET A 35 2.15 11.90 -12.00
C MET A 35 1.00 12.68 -11.37
N SER A 36 1.07 12.93 -10.05
CA SER A 36 0.01 13.54 -9.24
C SER A 36 0.62 14.24 -8.03
N PRO A 37 1.08 15.49 -8.17
CA PRO A 37 1.73 16.23 -7.08
C PRO A 37 0.82 16.36 -5.86
N GLY A 38 1.35 16.02 -4.67
CA GLY A 38 0.61 16.05 -3.40
C GLY A 38 0.06 17.44 -3.06
N ALA A 39 0.80 18.50 -3.38
CA ALA A 39 0.33 19.87 -3.19
C ALA A 39 -0.93 20.20 -4.00
N GLU A 40 -1.16 19.54 -5.12
CA GLU A 40 -2.33 19.74 -5.98
C GLU A 40 -3.54 18.89 -5.56
N ALA A 41 -3.36 17.85 -4.75
CA ALA A 41 -4.47 17.05 -4.25
C ALA A 41 -5.48 17.87 -3.45
N HIS A 42 -5.01 18.91 -2.76
CA HIS A 42 -5.86 19.82 -1.99
C HIS A 42 -6.54 20.91 -2.83
N SER A 43 -5.90 21.33 -3.91
CA SER A 43 -6.42 22.42 -4.76
C SER A 43 -7.29 21.94 -5.90
N ARG A 44 -7.10 20.70 -6.34
CA ARG A 44 -7.72 20.12 -7.53
C ARG A 44 -8.30 18.75 -7.20
N ALA A 45 -9.34 18.73 -6.39
CA ALA A 45 -9.98 17.49 -5.97
C ALA A 45 -10.72 16.77 -7.10
N ASP A 46 -11.23 17.50 -8.13
CA ASP A 46 -11.85 16.83 -9.26
C ASP A 46 -10.82 16.28 -10.26
N ARG A 47 -11.14 15.16 -10.91
CA ARG A 47 -10.22 14.42 -11.78
C ARG A 47 -9.71 15.23 -12.97
N GLU A 48 -10.56 16.04 -13.60
CA GLU A 48 -10.18 16.83 -14.77
C GLU A 48 -9.25 17.96 -14.39
N LEU A 49 -9.55 18.68 -13.31
CA LEU A 49 -8.70 19.76 -12.81
C LEU A 49 -7.39 19.21 -12.26
N HIS A 50 -7.44 18.09 -11.55
CA HIS A 50 -6.24 17.42 -11.04
C HIS A 50 -5.35 16.92 -12.19
N GLY A 51 -5.94 16.42 -13.26
CA GLY A 51 -5.24 15.98 -14.47
C GLY A 51 -4.36 17.04 -15.10
N LYS A 52 -4.68 18.33 -14.93
CA LYS A 52 -3.82 19.44 -15.39
C LYS A 52 -2.47 19.51 -14.69
N SER A 53 -2.28 18.81 -13.57
CA SER A 53 -1.01 18.72 -12.85
C SER A 53 -0.12 17.57 -13.33
N PHE A 54 -0.56 16.76 -14.29
CA PHE A 54 0.16 15.57 -14.78
C PHE A 54 1.51 15.93 -15.39
N ILE A 55 2.58 15.44 -14.81
CA ILE A 55 4.00 15.58 -15.21
C ILE A 55 4.38 17.05 -15.50
N SER A 56 4.04 17.56 -16.69
CA SER A 56 4.30 18.94 -17.11
C SER A 56 3.45 19.32 -18.32
N GLU A 57 3.26 20.62 -18.57
CA GLU A 57 2.58 21.11 -19.79
C GLU A 57 3.29 20.65 -21.08
N LYS A 58 4.62 20.52 -21.04
CA LYS A 58 5.39 20.01 -22.16
C LYS A 58 5.02 18.56 -22.44
N ALA A 59 5.03 17.71 -21.44
CA ALA A 59 4.65 16.30 -21.55
C ALA A 59 3.21 16.15 -22.07
N GLN A 60 2.28 16.95 -21.58
CA GLN A 60 0.89 16.93 -22.02
C GLN A 60 0.75 17.25 -23.52
N LYS A 61 1.49 18.24 -24.02
CA LYS A 61 1.52 18.60 -25.44
C LYS A 61 2.15 17.49 -26.30
N GLU A 62 3.23 16.90 -25.84
CA GLU A 62 3.89 15.78 -26.53
C GLU A 62 2.99 14.54 -26.63
N ILE A 63 2.28 14.19 -25.54
CA ILE A 63 1.30 13.11 -25.51
C ILE A 63 0.16 13.38 -26.51
N GLN A 64 -0.36 14.60 -26.55
CA GLN A 64 -1.41 14.96 -27.52
C GLN A 64 -0.90 14.85 -28.96
N ALA A 65 0.35 15.28 -29.23
CA ALA A 65 0.96 15.15 -30.54
C ALA A 65 1.12 13.67 -30.95
N LEU A 66 1.56 12.80 -30.04
CA LEU A 66 1.67 11.36 -30.29
C LEU A 66 0.31 10.73 -30.60
N LYS A 67 -0.75 11.09 -29.91
CA LYS A 67 -2.12 10.62 -30.21
C LYS A 67 -2.54 10.97 -31.65
N LEU A 68 -2.23 12.19 -32.06
CA LEU A 68 -2.55 12.66 -33.44
C LEU A 68 -1.70 11.98 -34.51
N GLN A 69 -0.44 11.68 -34.21
CA GLN A 69 0.49 11.02 -35.14
C GLN A 69 0.20 9.52 -35.30
N HIS A 70 -0.36 8.88 -34.26
CA HIS A 70 -0.62 7.44 -34.25
C HIS A 70 -2.09 7.13 -33.95
N PRO A 71 -3.02 7.50 -34.84
CA PRO A 71 -4.43 7.27 -34.66
C PRO A 71 -4.73 5.76 -34.56
N GLY A 72 -5.55 5.38 -33.57
CA GLY A 72 -5.94 3.99 -33.30
C GLY A 72 -4.92 3.17 -32.51
N LYS A 73 -3.76 3.71 -32.19
CA LYS A 73 -2.81 3.07 -31.24
C LYS A 73 -3.00 3.63 -29.84
N ARG A 74 -2.80 2.77 -28.83
CA ARG A 74 -2.81 3.15 -27.41
C ARG A 74 -1.48 3.77 -27.00
N LEU A 75 -1.45 4.56 -25.95
CA LEU A 75 -0.21 5.10 -25.39
C LEU A 75 0.24 4.31 -24.17
N MET A 76 1.55 4.08 -24.07
CA MET A 76 2.21 3.45 -22.93
C MET A 76 3.20 4.42 -22.29
N LEU A 77 3.00 4.72 -21.01
CA LEU A 77 3.94 5.51 -20.20
C LEU A 77 5.09 4.64 -19.72
N ILE A 78 6.32 5.07 -19.97
CA ILE A 78 7.53 4.29 -19.59
C ILE A 78 8.42 5.07 -18.64
N ALA A 79 8.83 4.39 -17.56
CA ALA A 79 9.97 4.75 -16.73
C ALA A 79 11.23 4.10 -17.30
N GLU A 80 11.98 4.85 -18.11
CA GLU A 80 13.24 4.39 -18.72
C GLU A 80 14.35 4.41 -17.68
N LYS A 81 15.15 3.33 -17.57
CA LYS A 81 16.17 3.15 -16.53
C LYS A 81 15.64 3.30 -15.10
N GLY A 82 14.34 3.08 -14.89
CA GLY A 82 13.68 3.33 -13.61
C GLY A 82 12.50 2.44 -13.29
N THR A 83 12.02 2.57 -12.05
CA THR A 83 10.84 1.91 -11.53
C THR A 83 9.63 2.81 -11.70
N MET A 84 8.54 2.25 -12.23
CA MET A 84 7.28 2.95 -12.36
C MET A 84 6.50 2.98 -11.04
N GLY A 85 6.01 4.15 -10.65
CA GLY A 85 5.07 4.31 -9.54
C GLY A 85 5.71 4.21 -8.16
N VAL A 86 6.95 4.69 -7.99
CA VAL A 86 7.58 4.79 -6.66
C VAL A 86 6.91 5.86 -5.80
N GLY A 87 7.04 5.74 -4.47
CA GLY A 87 6.46 6.65 -3.50
C GLY A 87 5.08 6.23 -3.03
N SER A 88 4.20 7.21 -2.77
CA SER A 88 2.87 6.95 -2.23
C SER A 88 1.94 6.28 -3.25
N SER A 89 1.01 5.46 -2.77
CA SER A 89 0.06 4.70 -3.59
C SER A 89 -1.13 5.55 -4.10
N ARG A 90 -0.89 6.75 -4.62
CA ARG A 90 -1.97 7.63 -5.06
C ARG A 90 -2.64 7.13 -6.33
N MET A 91 -3.91 6.78 -6.21
CA MET A 91 -4.75 6.44 -7.37
C MET A 91 -4.85 7.60 -8.37
N SER A 92 -4.80 8.84 -7.90
CA SER A 92 -4.80 10.02 -8.76
C SER A 92 -3.64 10.01 -9.77
N GLY A 93 -2.51 9.40 -9.46
CA GLY A 93 -1.41 9.23 -10.42
C GLY A 93 -1.84 8.42 -11.64
N ILE A 94 -2.41 7.23 -11.43
CA ILE A 94 -2.87 6.40 -12.54
C ILE A 94 -4.11 6.97 -13.22
N ASN A 95 -4.99 7.66 -12.48
CA ASN A 95 -6.12 8.39 -13.06
C ASN A 95 -5.66 9.48 -14.01
N ASN A 96 -4.57 10.19 -13.69
CA ASN A 96 -3.98 11.19 -14.59
C ASN A 96 -3.35 10.54 -15.83
N VAL A 97 -2.68 9.39 -15.68
CA VAL A 97 -2.23 8.60 -16.85
C VAL A 97 -3.43 8.23 -17.72
N ALA A 98 -4.50 7.71 -17.13
CA ALA A 98 -5.70 7.33 -17.86
C ALA A 98 -6.37 8.52 -18.56
N LEU A 99 -6.41 9.69 -17.92
CA LEU A 99 -6.97 10.91 -18.51
C LEU A 99 -6.20 11.38 -19.77
N TRP A 100 -4.87 11.35 -19.69
CA TRP A 100 -4.01 11.85 -20.78
C TRP A 100 -3.72 10.80 -21.86
N MET A 101 -3.58 9.54 -21.47
CA MET A 101 -3.07 8.47 -22.32
C MET A 101 -4.10 7.36 -22.58
N GLY A 102 -5.15 7.26 -21.75
CA GLY A 102 -6.24 6.33 -21.95
C GLY A 102 -7.26 6.81 -22.98
N GLU A 103 -8.23 5.97 -23.28
CA GLU A 103 -9.39 6.33 -24.09
C GLU A 103 -10.60 6.62 -23.21
N GLN A 104 -11.23 7.77 -23.40
CA GLN A 104 -12.51 8.11 -22.80
C GLN A 104 -13.64 7.59 -23.68
N ALA A 105 -14.45 6.67 -23.14
CA ALA A 105 -15.63 6.20 -23.84
C ALA A 105 -16.84 7.11 -23.66
N SER A 106 -16.91 7.84 -22.56
CA SER A 106 -18.02 8.73 -22.22
C SER A 106 -17.63 9.67 -21.09
N PRO A 107 -18.14 10.91 -21.04
CA PRO A 107 -17.95 11.79 -19.87
C PRO A 107 -18.57 11.25 -18.57
N TYR A 108 -19.46 10.26 -18.64
CA TYR A 108 -20.13 9.65 -17.48
C TYR A 108 -19.50 8.31 -17.06
N VAL A 109 -18.73 7.67 -17.95
CA VAL A 109 -17.97 6.45 -17.66
C VAL A 109 -16.53 6.79 -17.99
N PRO A 110 -15.74 7.19 -17.01
CA PRO A 110 -14.46 7.85 -17.25
C PRO A 110 -13.47 6.98 -18.04
N PHE A 111 -13.55 5.66 -17.89
CA PHE A 111 -12.61 4.77 -18.59
C PHE A 111 -13.31 3.47 -18.94
N VAL A 112 -13.47 3.23 -20.24
CA VAL A 112 -13.91 1.92 -20.77
C VAL A 112 -12.76 1.39 -21.63
N ASN A 113 -12.44 0.11 -21.46
CA ASN A 113 -11.39 -0.60 -22.18
C ASN A 113 -9.96 -0.09 -21.93
N ILE A 114 -9.23 -0.80 -21.06
CA ILE A 114 -7.77 -0.69 -20.92
C ILE A 114 -7.31 0.77 -20.88
N ALA A 115 -7.72 1.48 -19.85
CA ALA A 115 -7.47 2.91 -19.82
C ALA A 115 -5.98 3.23 -19.67
N PRO A 116 -5.25 2.84 -18.60
CA PRO A 116 -3.84 3.15 -18.45
C PRO A 116 -2.94 1.97 -18.84
N ILE A 117 -1.89 2.21 -19.64
CA ILE A 117 -0.82 1.25 -19.89
C ILE A 117 0.49 1.89 -19.40
N VAL A 118 1.16 1.23 -18.47
CA VAL A 118 2.40 1.73 -17.86
C VAL A 118 3.47 0.64 -17.82
N ALA A 119 4.72 1.04 -17.94
CA ALA A 119 5.85 0.14 -17.90
C ALA A 119 7.04 0.73 -17.14
N GLY A 120 7.86 -0.12 -16.55
CA GLY A 120 9.13 0.26 -15.96
C GLY A 120 10.24 -0.71 -16.36
N THR A 121 11.39 -0.20 -16.77
CA THR A 121 12.53 -1.05 -17.15
C THR A 121 13.19 -1.69 -15.93
N ASN A 122 12.96 -1.13 -14.74
CA ASN A 122 13.30 -1.74 -13.43
C ASN A 122 12.08 -2.25 -12.68
N GLY A 123 10.98 -2.48 -13.40
CA GLY A 123 9.74 -2.97 -12.84
C GLY A 123 8.77 -1.88 -12.41
N ILE A 124 7.71 -2.32 -11.72
CA ILE A 124 6.66 -1.46 -11.19
C ILE A 124 6.60 -1.65 -9.69
N SER A 125 6.46 -0.55 -8.95
CA SER A 125 6.26 -0.61 -7.50
C SER A 125 5.06 -1.52 -7.16
N PRO A 126 5.18 -2.46 -6.21
CA PRO A 126 4.13 -3.45 -5.94
C PRO A 126 2.77 -2.85 -5.61
N ILE A 127 2.74 -1.75 -4.84
CA ILE A 127 1.49 -1.06 -4.50
C ILE A 127 0.90 -0.40 -5.76
N PHE A 128 1.74 0.24 -6.56
CA PHE A 128 1.29 0.88 -7.79
C PHE A 128 0.84 -0.15 -8.85
N GLN A 129 1.47 -1.31 -8.91
CA GLN A 129 1.01 -2.43 -9.76
C GLN A 129 -0.41 -2.86 -9.39
N THR A 130 -0.73 -2.92 -8.08
CA THR A 130 -2.10 -3.19 -7.62
C THR A 130 -3.06 -2.08 -8.06
N THR A 131 -2.66 -0.82 -7.88
CA THR A 131 -3.47 0.35 -8.28
C THR A 131 -3.74 0.35 -9.79
N VAL A 132 -2.75 0.03 -10.61
CA VAL A 132 -2.94 -0.12 -12.07
C VAL A 132 -3.97 -1.21 -12.38
N GLY A 133 -3.87 -2.37 -11.73
CA GLY A 133 -4.79 -3.48 -11.93
C GLY A 133 -6.24 -3.13 -11.55
N VAL A 134 -6.47 -2.51 -10.38
CA VAL A 134 -7.82 -2.14 -9.93
C VAL A 134 -8.47 -1.04 -10.78
N THR A 135 -7.70 -0.27 -11.53
CA THR A 135 -8.22 0.70 -12.51
C THR A 135 -8.49 0.11 -13.88
N GLY A 136 -8.31 -1.19 -14.05
CA GLY A 136 -8.45 -1.86 -15.36
C GLY A 136 -7.29 -1.57 -16.32
N GLY A 137 -6.13 -1.17 -15.78
CA GLY A 137 -4.93 -0.88 -16.55
C GLY A 137 -4.01 -2.08 -16.74
N ILE A 138 -3.00 -1.90 -17.59
CA ILE A 138 -1.95 -2.88 -17.85
C ILE A 138 -0.62 -2.35 -17.33
N GLY A 139 -0.04 -3.07 -16.35
CA GLY A 139 1.30 -2.81 -15.85
C GLY A 139 2.30 -3.81 -16.42
N VAL A 140 3.37 -3.32 -17.02
CA VAL A 140 4.38 -4.13 -17.70
C VAL A 140 5.73 -3.99 -16.99
N ASP A 141 6.27 -5.10 -16.52
CA ASP A 141 7.64 -5.20 -16.01
C ASP A 141 8.57 -5.55 -17.19
N LEU A 142 9.25 -4.54 -17.72
CA LEU A 142 10.06 -4.73 -18.93
C LEU A 142 11.36 -5.49 -18.69
N LYS A 143 11.88 -5.55 -17.44
CA LYS A 143 13.15 -6.22 -17.08
C LYS A 143 14.24 -6.08 -18.14
N ASN A 144 14.53 -4.84 -18.48
CA ASN A 144 15.40 -4.51 -19.63
C ASN A 144 16.91 -4.69 -19.34
N TRP A 145 17.27 -4.97 -18.09
CA TRP A 145 18.66 -5.05 -17.65
C TRP A 145 19.14 -6.49 -17.66
N VAL A 146 20.24 -6.74 -18.37
CA VAL A 146 20.91 -8.04 -18.41
C VAL A 146 22.34 -7.91 -17.90
N LYS A 147 22.91 -9.01 -17.39
CA LYS A 147 24.32 -9.04 -17.02
C LYS A 147 25.17 -8.88 -18.29
N LYS A 148 26.04 -7.87 -18.29
CA LYS A 148 27.01 -7.71 -19.36
C LYS A 148 27.99 -8.87 -19.31
N VAL A 149 28.22 -9.47 -20.47
CA VAL A 149 29.14 -10.60 -20.60
C VAL A 149 30.34 -10.24 -21.47
N ASP A 150 31.49 -10.87 -21.20
CA ASP A 150 32.65 -10.78 -22.05
C ASP A 150 32.52 -11.67 -23.32
N SER A 151 33.55 -11.70 -24.16
CA SER A 151 33.58 -12.51 -25.38
C SER A 151 33.43 -14.02 -25.15
N ASP A 152 33.69 -14.49 -23.93
CA ASP A 152 33.61 -15.88 -23.54
C ASP A 152 32.31 -16.24 -22.81
N GLY A 153 31.38 -15.24 -22.68
CA GLY A 153 30.07 -15.40 -22.04
C GLY A 153 30.07 -15.30 -20.53
N ASN A 154 31.20 -14.91 -19.89
CA ASN A 154 31.28 -14.72 -18.45
C ASN A 154 30.78 -13.33 -18.06
N ALA A 155 30.07 -13.23 -16.94
CA ALA A 155 29.62 -11.94 -16.43
C ALA A 155 30.81 -11.03 -16.09
N ILE A 156 30.80 -9.81 -16.62
CA ILE A 156 31.74 -8.76 -16.24
C ILE A 156 31.38 -8.28 -14.84
N ILE A 157 32.34 -8.27 -13.95
CA ILE A 157 32.17 -7.96 -12.54
C ILE A 157 32.80 -6.60 -12.22
N ASN A 158 32.10 -5.75 -11.47
CA ASN A 158 32.64 -4.52 -10.91
C ASN A 158 33.68 -4.79 -9.83
N ASN A 159 34.40 -3.75 -9.41
CA ASN A 159 35.41 -3.85 -8.34
C ASN A 159 34.83 -4.28 -6.98
N ASP A 160 33.52 -4.15 -6.79
CA ASP A 160 32.80 -4.56 -5.58
C ASP A 160 32.21 -5.97 -5.66
N GLY A 161 32.47 -6.71 -6.73
CA GLY A 161 31.98 -8.07 -6.93
C GLY A 161 30.59 -8.15 -7.58
N SER A 162 29.91 -7.03 -7.82
CA SER A 162 28.62 -7.01 -8.49
C SER A 162 28.74 -7.17 -10.02
N PRO A 163 27.77 -7.80 -10.72
CA PRO A 163 27.79 -7.85 -12.17
C PRO A 163 27.54 -6.47 -12.78
N VAL A 164 28.31 -6.15 -13.83
CA VAL A 164 27.99 -5.00 -14.69
C VAL A 164 26.69 -5.31 -15.43
N LEU A 165 25.73 -4.38 -15.40
CA LEU A 165 24.48 -4.50 -16.13
C LEU A 165 24.52 -3.64 -17.39
N GLU A 166 23.91 -4.12 -18.45
CA GLU A 166 23.68 -3.34 -19.66
C GLU A 166 22.22 -3.43 -20.09
N GLU A 167 21.74 -2.42 -20.81
CA GLU A 167 20.40 -2.45 -21.36
C GLU A 167 20.33 -3.45 -22.50
N LYS A 168 19.34 -4.34 -22.45
CA LYS A 168 19.07 -5.30 -23.52
C LYS A 168 18.56 -4.58 -24.79
N TYR A 169 17.73 -3.58 -24.58
CA TYR A 169 17.17 -2.72 -25.64
C TYR A 169 16.81 -1.35 -25.06
N SER A 170 16.82 -0.31 -25.87
CA SER A 170 16.38 1.03 -25.48
C SER A 170 14.97 1.29 -26.03
N VAL A 171 14.11 1.87 -25.19
CA VAL A 171 12.75 2.24 -25.56
C VAL A 171 12.65 3.75 -25.63
N ALA A 172 12.58 4.29 -26.83
CA ALA A 172 12.42 5.72 -27.05
C ALA A 172 10.93 6.12 -27.14
N THR A 173 10.63 7.40 -26.92
CA THR A 173 9.31 7.97 -27.23
C THR A 173 8.98 7.78 -28.72
N GLY A 174 7.78 7.31 -29.02
CA GLY A 174 7.31 7.05 -30.39
C GLY A 174 7.61 5.63 -30.87
N THR A 175 8.24 4.77 -30.07
CA THR A 175 8.42 3.35 -30.44
C THR A 175 7.07 2.65 -30.45
N THR A 176 6.78 1.90 -31.51
CA THR A 176 5.58 1.07 -31.59
C THR A 176 5.86 -0.33 -31.06
N LEU A 177 4.97 -0.83 -30.22
CA LEU A 177 5.01 -2.18 -29.63
C LEU A 177 3.63 -2.82 -29.75
N THR A 178 3.54 -4.14 -29.62
CA THR A 178 2.26 -4.86 -29.64
C THR A 178 2.10 -5.72 -28.39
N ILE A 179 0.99 -5.56 -27.67
CA ILE A 179 0.58 -6.48 -26.60
C ILE A 179 -0.30 -7.57 -27.22
N ASP A 180 0.19 -8.79 -27.25
CA ASP A 180 -0.61 -9.97 -27.60
C ASP A 180 -1.30 -10.47 -26.33
N THR A 181 -2.61 -10.24 -26.22
CA THR A 181 -3.40 -10.55 -25.03
C THR A 181 -3.65 -12.04 -24.86
N LYS A 182 -3.63 -12.80 -25.96
CA LYS A 182 -3.80 -14.27 -25.93
C LYS A 182 -2.50 -14.98 -25.57
N ALA A 183 -1.40 -14.58 -26.22
CA ALA A 183 -0.08 -15.10 -25.90
C ALA A 183 0.45 -14.52 -24.57
N LYS A 184 -0.15 -13.42 -24.09
CA LYS A 184 0.23 -12.69 -22.86
C LYS A 184 1.66 -12.18 -22.91
N LYS A 185 2.02 -11.58 -24.05
CA LYS A 185 3.38 -11.10 -24.34
C LYS A 185 3.35 -9.66 -24.83
N LEU A 186 4.37 -8.89 -24.45
CA LEU A 186 4.71 -7.66 -25.13
C LEU A 186 5.75 -7.98 -26.20
N LEU A 187 5.48 -7.56 -27.42
CA LEU A 187 6.30 -7.80 -28.60
C LEU A 187 6.84 -6.48 -29.17
N ASN A 188 7.97 -6.55 -29.87
CA ASN A 188 8.46 -5.45 -30.70
C ASN A 188 7.49 -5.15 -31.86
N GLU A 189 7.76 -4.09 -32.66
CA GLU A 189 6.86 -3.61 -33.69
C GLU A 189 6.52 -4.66 -34.76
N ASP A 190 7.48 -5.46 -35.14
CA ASP A 190 7.29 -6.51 -36.17
C ASP A 190 6.78 -7.84 -35.59
N GLY A 191 6.61 -7.94 -34.28
CA GLY A 191 6.11 -9.13 -33.58
C GLY A 191 7.08 -10.30 -33.50
N THR A 192 8.36 -10.08 -33.83
CA THR A 192 9.39 -11.12 -33.92
C THR A 192 10.12 -11.37 -32.58
N GLU A 193 10.17 -10.36 -31.71
CA GLU A 193 10.87 -10.43 -30.42
C GLU A 193 9.92 -10.22 -29.24
N GLU A 194 10.00 -11.11 -28.26
CA GLU A 194 9.33 -10.95 -26.97
C GLU A 194 10.14 -10.02 -26.06
N LEU A 195 9.55 -8.91 -25.65
CA LEU A 195 10.16 -7.94 -24.76
C LEU A 195 9.81 -8.18 -23.30
N ALA A 196 8.57 -8.64 -23.02
CA ALA A 196 8.13 -8.93 -21.66
C ALA A 196 6.97 -9.93 -21.62
N ASP A 197 6.88 -10.69 -20.52
CA ASP A 197 5.70 -11.46 -20.14
C ASP A 197 4.69 -10.53 -19.43
N VAL A 198 3.48 -10.47 -19.94
CA VAL A 198 2.38 -9.67 -19.38
C VAL A 198 1.28 -10.54 -18.77
N SER A 199 1.54 -11.81 -18.54
CA SER A 199 0.54 -12.78 -18.04
C SER A 199 -0.13 -12.35 -16.73
N LYS A 200 0.59 -11.66 -15.85
CA LYS A 200 0.07 -11.12 -14.59
C LYS A 200 -1.06 -10.10 -14.81
N ALA A 201 -1.01 -9.33 -15.89
CA ALA A 201 -2.04 -8.35 -16.22
C ALA A 201 -3.30 -8.99 -16.87
N PHE A 202 -3.21 -10.22 -17.35
CA PHE A 202 -4.29 -10.92 -18.04
C PHE A 202 -4.79 -12.16 -17.31
N SER A 203 -5.01 -12.05 -16.00
CA SER A 203 -5.81 -13.01 -15.24
C SER A 203 -7.29 -12.85 -15.64
N PRO A 204 -8.15 -13.87 -15.46
CA PRO A 204 -9.59 -13.76 -15.72
C PRO A 204 -10.21 -12.54 -15.02
N GLN A 205 -9.85 -12.29 -13.76
CA GLN A 205 -10.31 -11.14 -12.99
C GLN A 205 -9.80 -9.80 -13.54
N SER A 206 -8.52 -9.72 -13.93
CA SER A 206 -7.96 -8.51 -14.54
C SER A 206 -8.64 -8.17 -15.87
N ILE A 207 -8.99 -9.17 -16.67
CA ILE A 207 -9.77 -8.99 -17.91
C ILE A 207 -11.15 -8.41 -17.61
N GLU A 208 -11.83 -8.88 -16.56
CA GLU A 208 -13.09 -8.28 -16.12
C GLU A 208 -12.92 -6.81 -15.72
N PHE A 209 -11.87 -6.48 -14.96
CA PHE A 209 -11.57 -5.10 -14.58
C PHE A 209 -11.29 -4.23 -15.80
N MET A 210 -10.52 -4.72 -16.77
CA MET A 210 -10.27 -4.01 -18.02
C MET A 210 -11.56 -3.73 -18.79
N LYS A 211 -12.43 -4.74 -18.92
CA LYS A 211 -13.73 -4.60 -19.61
C LYS A 211 -14.65 -3.60 -18.93
N ALA A 212 -14.68 -3.57 -17.62
CA ALA A 212 -15.59 -2.73 -16.85
C ALA A 212 -15.02 -1.34 -16.52
N GLY A 213 -13.76 -1.07 -16.83
CA GLY A 213 -13.10 0.18 -16.45
C GLY A 213 -12.67 0.23 -14.98
N GLY A 214 -12.45 -0.92 -14.36
CA GLY A 214 -11.92 -1.06 -13.02
C GLY A 214 -12.65 -2.05 -12.12
N SER A 215 -12.02 -2.40 -11.00
CA SER A 215 -12.55 -3.35 -10.03
C SER A 215 -13.84 -2.86 -9.37
N TYR A 216 -13.97 -1.57 -9.13
CA TYR A 216 -15.14 -0.99 -8.45
C TYR A 216 -16.42 -1.25 -9.22
N ALA A 217 -16.38 -1.10 -10.55
CA ALA A 217 -17.53 -1.39 -11.40
C ALA A 217 -17.94 -2.87 -11.31
N ILE A 218 -16.95 -3.77 -11.25
CA ILE A 218 -17.19 -5.21 -11.09
C ILE A 218 -17.75 -5.54 -9.69
N ASP A 219 -17.14 -5.02 -8.63
CA ASP A 219 -17.57 -5.31 -7.26
C ASP A 219 -18.98 -4.77 -6.99
N PHE A 220 -19.27 -3.59 -7.51
CA PHE A 220 -20.61 -3.00 -7.46
C PHE A 220 -21.61 -3.82 -8.30
N GLY A 221 -21.20 -4.21 -9.50
CA GLY A 221 -22.01 -5.01 -10.41
C GLY A 221 -22.35 -6.38 -9.85
N LYS A 222 -21.38 -7.08 -9.23
CA LYS A 222 -21.61 -8.37 -8.56
C LYS A 222 -22.64 -8.24 -7.44
N LYS A 223 -22.53 -7.21 -6.59
CA LYS A 223 -23.52 -6.95 -5.53
C LYS A 223 -24.89 -6.61 -6.08
N LEU A 224 -24.95 -5.78 -7.12
CA LEU A 224 -26.20 -5.42 -7.77
C LEU A 224 -26.89 -6.66 -8.37
N GLN A 225 -26.12 -7.56 -8.98
CA GLN A 225 -26.62 -8.83 -9.51
C GLN A 225 -27.22 -9.70 -8.41
N ILE A 226 -26.49 -9.91 -7.31
CA ILE A 226 -26.94 -10.71 -6.16
C ILE A 226 -28.23 -10.11 -5.59
N PHE A 227 -28.24 -8.82 -5.30
CA PHE A 227 -29.42 -8.13 -4.75
C PHE A 227 -30.64 -8.24 -5.66
N ALA A 228 -30.45 -8.08 -6.97
CA ALA A 228 -31.52 -8.23 -7.94
C ALA A 228 -32.04 -9.67 -8.02
N ALA A 229 -31.15 -10.67 -7.98
CA ALA A 229 -31.52 -12.08 -7.99
C ALA A 229 -32.30 -12.47 -6.73
N GLU A 230 -31.84 -12.06 -5.55
CA GLU A 230 -32.55 -12.27 -4.28
C GLU A 230 -33.94 -11.61 -4.28
N THR A 231 -34.03 -10.36 -4.75
CA THR A 231 -35.30 -9.62 -4.83
C THR A 231 -36.32 -10.30 -5.76
N LEU A 232 -35.83 -10.93 -6.83
CA LEU A 232 -36.66 -11.62 -7.82
C LEU A 232 -36.92 -13.10 -7.47
N GLY A 233 -36.22 -13.63 -6.45
CA GLY A 233 -36.29 -15.05 -6.09
C GLY A 233 -35.72 -15.98 -7.17
N VAL A 234 -34.68 -15.53 -7.87
CA VAL A 234 -33.98 -16.30 -8.91
C VAL A 234 -32.51 -16.50 -8.57
N GLU A 235 -31.90 -17.53 -9.12
CA GLU A 235 -30.44 -17.71 -9.00
C GLU A 235 -29.71 -16.72 -9.90
N PRO A 236 -28.63 -16.07 -9.41
CA PRO A 236 -27.81 -15.20 -10.25
C PRO A 236 -27.09 -16.00 -11.33
N LYS A 237 -27.07 -15.52 -12.56
CA LYS A 237 -26.30 -16.18 -13.62
C LYS A 237 -24.79 -16.10 -13.34
N PRO A 238 -24.03 -17.17 -13.56
CA PRO A 238 -22.58 -17.18 -13.37
C PRO A 238 -21.87 -16.47 -14.53
N VAL A 239 -21.94 -15.13 -14.55
CA VAL A 239 -21.41 -14.29 -15.61
C VAL A 239 -19.98 -13.89 -15.33
N PHE A 240 -19.65 -13.68 -14.06
CA PHE A 240 -18.32 -13.25 -13.64
C PHE A 240 -17.39 -14.45 -13.45
N ALA A 241 -16.11 -14.25 -13.72
CA ALA A 241 -15.10 -15.27 -13.49
C ALA A 241 -15.13 -15.74 -12.03
N PRO A 242 -15.07 -17.05 -11.78
CA PRO A 242 -14.97 -17.56 -10.43
C PRO A 242 -13.68 -17.05 -9.79
N ALA A 243 -13.74 -16.73 -8.50
CA ALA A 243 -12.56 -16.39 -7.73
C ALA A 243 -11.55 -17.55 -7.80
N LYS A 244 -10.30 -17.23 -8.03
CA LYS A 244 -9.23 -18.24 -8.00
C LYS A 244 -9.09 -18.76 -6.58
N VAL A 245 -9.23 -20.05 -6.40
CA VAL A 245 -8.98 -20.71 -5.12
C VAL A 245 -7.72 -21.57 -5.24
N VAL A 246 -6.74 -21.25 -4.41
CA VAL A 246 -5.54 -22.08 -4.21
C VAL A 246 -5.77 -22.89 -2.94
N SER A 247 -5.67 -24.20 -3.04
CA SER A 247 -5.85 -25.11 -1.91
C SER A 247 -4.66 -26.07 -1.82
N HIS A 248 -4.18 -26.27 -0.60
CA HIS A 248 -3.11 -27.21 -0.28
C HIS A 248 -3.60 -28.17 0.81
N PRO A 249 -4.28 -29.27 0.45
CA PRO A 249 -4.84 -30.21 1.42
C PRO A 249 -3.78 -30.71 2.41
N GLY A 250 -4.08 -30.60 3.70
CA GLY A 250 -3.19 -31.05 4.78
C GLY A 250 -2.10 -30.05 5.18
N GLN A 251 -1.95 -28.93 4.47
CA GLN A 251 -1.10 -27.84 4.89
C GLN A 251 -1.83 -26.96 5.91
N GLY A 252 -1.16 -26.61 7.00
CA GLY A 252 -1.67 -25.65 7.97
C GLY A 252 -1.61 -24.22 7.43
N LEU A 253 -2.40 -23.36 8.05
CA LEU A 253 -2.55 -21.96 7.68
C LEU A 253 -1.57 -21.08 8.43
N THR A 254 -0.98 -20.11 7.74
CA THR A 254 -0.29 -18.99 8.36
C THR A 254 -1.30 -18.13 9.13
N ALA A 255 -0.83 -17.23 10.00
CA ALA A 255 -1.74 -16.35 10.73
C ALA A 255 -2.53 -15.43 9.76
N VAL A 256 -1.88 -14.96 8.70
CA VAL A 256 -2.51 -14.16 7.66
C VAL A 256 -3.59 -14.95 6.92
N GLU A 257 -3.29 -16.17 6.48
CA GLU A 257 -4.31 -17.02 5.84
C GLU A 257 -5.52 -17.27 6.74
N LYS A 258 -5.32 -17.44 8.06
CA LYS A 258 -6.42 -17.52 9.02
C LYS A 258 -7.25 -16.24 9.08
N ILE A 259 -6.62 -15.05 9.04
CA ILE A 259 -7.35 -13.78 8.98
C ILE A 259 -8.21 -13.72 7.71
N PHE A 260 -7.65 -14.07 6.57
CA PHE A 260 -8.39 -14.06 5.31
C PHE A 260 -9.56 -15.05 5.33
N ASN A 261 -9.35 -16.27 5.79
CA ASN A 261 -10.43 -17.27 5.89
C ASN A 261 -11.54 -16.84 6.86
N ASN A 262 -11.20 -16.16 7.97
CA ASN A 262 -12.19 -15.64 8.92
C ASN A 262 -13.04 -14.48 8.36
N ASN A 263 -12.49 -13.73 7.41
CA ASN A 263 -13.13 -12.54 6.84
C ASN A 263 -13.65 -12.76 5.41
N ALA A 264 -13.43 -13.94 4.82
CA ALA A 264 -13.86 -14.23 3.46
C ALA A 264 -15.39 -14.19 3.33
N VAL A 265 -15.88 -13.60 2.23
CA VAL A 265 -17.29 -13.43 1.94
C VAL A 265 -17.63 -14.13 0.63
N GLY A 266 -18.76 -14.84 0.60
CA GLY A 266 -19.21 -15.52 -0.61
C GLY A 266 -18.38 -16.75 -1.01
N VAL A 267 -17.60 -17.29 -0.08
CA VAL A 267 -16.80 -18.50 -0.28
C VAL A 267 -17.66 -19.71 0.13
N PRO A 268 -17.75 -20.78 -0.70
CA PRO A 268 -18.50 -21.98 -0.34
C PRO A 268 -18.02 -22.58 0.99
N GLU A 269 -18.95 -23.13 1.76
CA GLU A 269 -18.64 -23.79 3.04
C GLU A 269 -17.58 -24.89 2.86
N GLY A 270 -16.61 -24.93 3.76
CA GLY A 270 -15.51 -25.90 3.71
C GLY A 270 -14.35 -25.51 2.78
N THR A 271 -14.46 -24.41 2.04
CA THR A 271 -13.35 -23.90 1.23
C THR A 271 -12.30 -23.27 2.12
N VAL A 272 -11.04 -23.67 1.94
CA VAL A 272 -9.88 -23.08 2.62
C VAL A 272 -9.05 -22.30 1.60
N LEU A 273 -8.81 -21.02 1.90
CA LEU A 273 -8.04 -20.12 1.07
C LEU A 273 -6.57 -20.09 1.51
N HIS A 274 -5.67 -20.44 0.61
CA HIS A 274 -4.24 -20.26 0.77
C HIS A 274 -3.73 -19.08 -0.04
N ALA A 275 -2.47 -18.73 0.15
CA ALA A 275 -1.80 -17.68 -0.61
C ALA A 275 -1.97 -17.85 -2.13
N GLY A 276 -2.27 -16.77 -2.82
CA GLY A 276 -2.60 -16.77 -4.24
C GLY A 276 -4.09 -16.97 -4.57
N SER A 277 -4.96 -17.20 -3.56
CA SER A 277 -6.42 -17.19 -3.72
C SER A 277 -6.95 -15.77 -3.84
N ASP A 278 -7.93 -15.54 -4.71
CA ASP A 278 -8.68 -14.29 -4.73
C ASP A 278 -9.79 -14.35 -3.68
N ALA A 279 -9.89 -13.33 -2.86
CA ALA A 279 -10.85 -13.28 -1.78
C ALA A 279 -11.55 -11.92 -1.71
N MET A 280 -12.88 -11.94 -1.76
CA MET A 280 -13.67 -10.84 -1.23
C MET A 280 -13.67 -10.98 0.29
N VAL A 281 -13.16 -9.98 1.00
CA VAL A 281 -13.04 -10.03 2.45
C VAL A 281 -13.80 -8.88 3.11
N LYS A 282 -14.37 -9.15 4.27
CA LYS A 282 -14.89 -8.11 5.15
C LYS A 282 -13.74 -7.23 5.62
N VAL A 283 -13.92 -5.92 5.52
CA VAL A 283 -13.02 -4.91 6.09
C VAL A 283 -13.60 -4.47 7.43
N ASN A 284 -12.76 -4.42 8.45
CA ASN A 284 -13.18 -4.06 9.80
C ASN A 284 -13.03 -2.55 10.04
N ILE A 285 -11.89 -1.99 9.64
CA ILE A 285 -11.56 -0.59 9.89
C ILE A 285 -11.07 0.05 8.61
N VAL A 286 -11.51 1.27 8.36
CA VAL A 286 -11.05 2.08 7.22
C VAL A 286 -10.50 3.40 7.73
N GLY A 287 -9.32 3.77 7.23
CA GLY A 287 -8.70 5.06 7.50
C GLY A 287 -8.42 5.86 6.24
N SER A 288 -8.50 7.16 6.34
CA SER A 288 -8.08 8.10 5.32
C SER A 288 -7.30 9.25 5.94
N GLN A 289 -6.50 9.94 5.16
CA GLN A 289 -5.77 11.12 5.58
C GLN A 289 -6.04 12.29 4.62
N ASP A 290 -5.62 13.48 4.98
CA ASP A 290 -6.03 14.72 4.33
C ASP A 290 -5.47 14.94 2.91
N THR A 291 -4.46 14.18 2.47
CA THR A 291 -4.02 14.19 1.06
C THR A 291 -4.80 13.20 0.17
N THR A 292 -5.43 12.18 0.76
CA THR A 292 -6.26 11.21 0.04
C THR A 292 -7.75 11.41 0.26
N GLY A 293 -8.15 12.03 1.38
CA GLY A 293 -9.55 12.27 1.74
C GLY A 293 -10.37 13.00 0.68
N PRO A 294 -9.89 14.10 0.08
CA PRO A 294 -10.62 14.79 -0.99
C PRO A 294 -10.92 13.90 -2.19
N MET A 295 -9.98 13.01 -2.56
CA MET A 295 -10.18 12.05 -3.64
C MET A 295 -11.15 10.93 -3.23
N THR A 296 -11.08 10.47 -1.98
CA THR A 296 -12.02 9.49 -1.43
C THR A 296 -13.46 9.98 -1.49
N VAL A 297 -13.68 11.27 -1.19
CA VAL A 297 -15.02 11.90 -1.32
C VAL A 297 -15.54 11.78 -2.75
N GLN A 298 -14.72 12.09 -3.73
CA GLN A 298 -15.12 12.03 -5.13
C GLN A 298 -15.41 10.60 -5.60
N GLU A 299 -14.62 9.64 -5.15
CA GLU A 299 -14.87 8.23 -5.46
C GLU A 299 -16.19 7.75 -4.85
N LEU A 300 -16.52 8.16 -3.61
CA LEU A 300 -17.82 7.88 -2.98
C LEU A 300 -18.98 8.54 -3.74
N GLU A 301 -18.80 9.77 -4.18
CA GLU A 301 -19.81 10.48 -5.00
C GLU A 301 -20.00 9.79 -6.35
N ALA A 302 -18.93 9.35 -6.99
CA ALA A 302 -19.00 8.58 -8.24
C ALA A 302 -19.72 7.23 -8.07
N MET A 303 -19.60 6.61 -6.90
CA MET A 303 -20.34 5.39 -6.53
C MET A 303 -21.77 5.67 -6.07
N ALA A 304 -22.23 6.93 -6.03
CA ALA A 304 -23.49 7.36 -5.43
C ALA A 304 -23.67 6.88 -3.96
N ALA A 305 -22.57 6.69 -3.25
CA ALA A 305 -22.62 6.30 -1.84
C ALA A 305 -23.10 7.46 -0.98
N THR A 306 -24.12 7.23 -0.16
CA THR A 306 -24.71 8.25 0.71
C THR A 306 -24.42 8.01 2.19
N VAL A 307 -24.01 6.80 2.54
CA VAL A 307 -23.64 6.37 3.89
C VAL A 307 -22.45 5.41 3.81
N ILE A 308 -21.70 5.31 4.89
CA ILE A 308 -20.70 4.25 5.02
C ILE A 308 -21.37 2.93 5.40
N SER A 309 -20.69 1.84 5.07
CA SER A 309 -21.20 0.50 5.37
C SER A 309 -21.35 0.27 6.88
N PRO A 310 -22.53 -0.20 7.34
CA PRO A 310 -22.77 -0.50 8.75
C PRO A 310 -21.99 -1.73 9.27
N VAL A 311 -21.32 -2.47 8.39
CA VAL A 311 -20.52 -3.63 8.80
C VAL A 311 -19.11 -3.25 9.24
N LEU A 312 -18.70 -2.00 9.06
CA LEU A 312 -17.42 -1.49 9.57
C LEU A 312 -17.46 -1.37 11.10
N ASP A 313 -16.38 -1.78 11.73
CA ASP A 313 -16.19 -1.58 13.18
C ASP A 313 -15.76 -0.14 13.48
N GLY A 314 -15.06 0.50 12.54
CA GLY A 314 -14.62 1.89 12.67
C GLY A 314 -14.19 2.51 11.35
N ALA A 315 -14.33 3.82 11.28
CA ALA A 315 -13.84 4.62 10.18
C ALA A 315 -13.24 5.94 10.70
N TYR A 316 -12.08 6.30 10.17
CA TYR A 316 -11.30 7.43 10.68
C TYR A 316 -10.77 8.30 9.54
N GLN A 317 -10.88 9.63 9.70
CA GLN A 317 -10.28 10.62 8.82
C GLN A 317 -9.24 11.44 9.58
N SER A 318 -7.98 11.34 9.19
CA SER A 318 -6.89 12.13 9.75
C SER A 318 -6.66 13.44 8.99
N GLY A 319 -6.09 14.43 9.69
CA GLY A 319 -5.53 15.64 9.11
C GLY A 319 -4.00 15.71 9.22
N CYS A 320 -3.30 14.57 9.22
CA CYS A 320 -1.91 14.50 9.64
C CYS A 320 -0.88 15.09 8.66
N HIS A 321 -1.13 15.02 7.35
CA HIS A 321 -0.14 15.47 6.36
C HIS A 321 -0.11 16.98 6.17
N THR A 322 -1.17 17.68 6.53
CA THR A 322 -1.30 19.14 6.35
C THR A 322 -1.44 19.91 7.66
N ALA A 323 -1.27 19.24 8.79
CA ALA A 323 -1.41 19.86 10.12
C ALA A 323 -0.46 21.03 10.35
N SER A 324 0.74 20.95 9.81
CA SER A 324 1.79 21.97 9.95
C SER A 324 1.91 22.87 8.73
N VAL A 325 1.06 22.71 7.71
CA VAL A 325 1.15 23.48 6.48
C VAL A 325 0.39 24.79 6.64
N TRP A 326 1.12 25.88 6.56
CA TRP A 326 0.63 27.25 6.54
C TRP A 326 0.09 27.67 5.16
N ASP A 327 -0.18 26.68 4.29
CA ASP A 327 -0.64 26.92 2.93
C ASP A 327 -2.15 27.19 2.91
N ASN A 328 -2.52 28.31 2.31
CA ASN A 328 -3.92 28.70 2.09
C ASN A 328 -4.72 27.66 1.29
N LYS A 329 -4.06 26.90 0.40
CA LYS A 329 -4.71 25.84 -0.39
C LYS A 329 -5.15 24.66 0.48
N ALA A 330 -4.29 24.22 1.40
CA ALA A 330 -4.63 23.15 2.35
C ALA A 330 -5.78 23.58 3.28
N GLN A 331 -5.77 24.83 3.73
CA GLN A 331 -6.83 25.39 4.56
C GLN A 331 -8.19 25.49 3.83
N ALA A 332 -8.17 25.76 2.54
CA ALA A 332 -9.41 25.85 1.73
C ALA A 332 -10.18 24.51 1.60
N ASN A 333 -9.51 23.38 1.72
CA ASN A 333 -10.15 22.06 1.67
C ASN A 333 -10.63 21.54 3.02
N THR A 334 -10.23 22.18 4.11
CA THR A 334 -10.67 21.84 5.46
C THR A 334 -12.20 21.78 5.59
N PRO A 335 -12.99 22.78 5.11
CA PRO A 335 -14.44 22.72 5.19
C PRO A 335 -15.04 21.52 4.44
N LYS A 336 -14.48 21.13 3.29
CA LYS A 336 -14.96 19.97 2.50
C LYS A 336 -14.73 18.66 3.24
N LEU A 337 -13.55 18.49 3.84
CA LEU A 337 -13.27 17.32 4.67
C LEU A 337 -14.16 17.26 5.90
N MET A 338 -14.41 18.39 6.56
CA MET A 338 -15.33 18.45 7.70
C MET A 338 -16.77 18.13 7.30
N ALA A 339 -17.23 18.63 6.17
CA ALA A 339 -18.55 18.28 5.63
C ALA A 339 -18.65 16.78 5.32
N PHE A 340 -17.61 16.21 4.74
CA PHE A 340 -17.50 14.75 4.49
C PHE A 340 -17.57 13.95 5.79
N MET A 341 -16.76 14.30 6.78
CA MET A 341 -16.75 13.62 8.08
C MET A 341 -18.13 13.71 8.77
N ASN A 342 -18.75 14.88 8.77
CA ASN A 342 -20.08 15.08 9.32
C ASN A 342 -21.16 14.26 8.58
N LYS A 343 -21.10 14.24 7.24
CA LYS A 343 -22.05 13.48 6.41
C LYS A 343 -22.01 11.99 6.69
N PHE A 344 -20.81 11.45 6.90
CA PHE A 344 -20.59 10.00 7.05
C PHE A 344 -20.38 9.56 8.50
N GLY A 345 -20.42 10.47 9.48
CA GLY A 345 -20.25 10.13 10.90
C GLY A 345 -18.87 9.53 11.22
N LEU A 346 -17.83 10.02 10.56
CA LEU A 346 -16.47 9.49 10.76
C LEU A 346 -15.84 10.04 12.02
N VAL A 347 -15.03 9.22 12.69
CA VAL A 347 -14.15 9.68 13.76
C VAL A 347 -13.12 10.63 13.16
N THR A 348 -12.89 11.76 13.82
CA THR A 348 -12.01 12.83 13.32
C THR A 348 -10.82 13.05 14.25
N GLY A 349 -9.66 13.25 13.67
CA GLY A 349 -8.46 13.69 14.41
C GLY A 349 -8.43 15.19 14.72
N ARG A 350 -9.53 15.94 14.55
CA ARG A 350 -9.58 17.40 14.73
C ARG A 350 -10.22 17.79 16.06
N ASP A 351 -9.72 18.90 16.63
CA ASP A 351 -10.40 19.56 17.74
C ASP A 351 -11.80 20.05 17.29
N PRO A 352 -12.90 19.57 17.90
CA PRO A 352 -14.24 20.00 17.58
C PRO A 352 -14.49 21.50 17.85
N LYS A 353 -13.65 22.18 18.60
CA LYS A 353 -13.74 23.62 18.88
C LYS A 353 -13.10 24.53 17.82
N GLY A 354 -12.43 23.98 16.84
CA GLY A 354 -12.34 24.48 15.49
C GLY A 354 -11.58 25.77 15.16
N VAL A 355 -10.52 26.17 15.83
CA VAL A 355 -9.72 27.31 15.33
C VAL A 355 -8.47 26.84 14.54
N TYR A 356 -7.97 25.67 14.83
CA TYR A 356 -6.94 24.98 14.05
C TYR A 356 -7.20 23.48 14.10
N PRO A 357 -6.85 22.72 13.07
CA PRO A 357 -6.87 21.27 13.16
C PRO A 357 -5.75 20.85 14.10
N ALA A 358 -6.00 20.89 15.41
CA ALA A 358 -5.14 20.18 16.33
C ALA A 358 -5.26 18.72 15.99
N MET A 359 -4.22 18.18 15.36
CA MET A 359 -4.12 16.75 15.15
C MET A 359 -4.03 16.05 16.49
N THR A 360 -4.80 15.01 16.61
CA THR A 360 -4.68 14.11 17.75
C THR A 360 -3.48 13.21 17.56
N ASP A 361 -3.31 12.70 16.33
CA ASP A 361 -2.19 11.83 15.96
C ASP A 361 -2.16 11.56 14.43
N VAL A 362 -1.08 10.95 13.98
CA VAL A 362 -0.96 10.44 12.61
C VAL A 362 -1.92 9.27 12.36
N ILE A 363 -2.37 9.12 11.11
CA ILE A 363 -3.34 8.10 10.70
C ILE A 363 -2.96 6.69 11.21
N HIS A 364 -1.70 6.27 11.03
CA HIS A 364 -1.21 4.93 11.39
C HIS A 364 -1.39 4.65 12.87
N LYS A 365 -1.06 5.64 13.69
CA LYS A 365 -1.15 5.53 15.14
C LYS A 365 -2.58 5.36 15.59
N VAL A 366 -3.49 6.18 15.06
CA VAL A 366 -4.91 6.10 15.42
C VAL A 366 -5.51 4.78 14.94
N LEU A 367 -5.23 4.36 13.71
CA LEU A 367 -5.70 3.07 13.20
C LEU A 367 -5.21 1.90 14.07
N ASN A 368 -3.95 1.93 14.52
CA ASN A 368 -3.45 0.92 15.45
C ASN A 368 -4.18 0.96 16.80
N ASP A 369 -4.48 2.16 17.31
CA ASP A 369 -5.20 2.31 18.59
C ASP A 369 -6.66 1.86 18.50
N ILE A 370 -7.36 2.13 17.40
CA ILE A 370 -8.76 1.70 17.21
C ILE A 370 -8.90 0.26 16.69
N THR A 371 -7.82 -0.41 16.33
CA THR A 371 -7.85 -1.84 16.00
C THR A 371 -7.88 -2.65 17.29
N VAL A 372 -9.01 -3.26 17.58
CA VAL A 372 -9.28 -4.01 18.81
C VAL A 372 -9.50 -5.50 18.57
N ASP A 373 -9.09 -5.99 17.44
CA ASP A 373 -9.19 -7.40 17.05
C ASP A 373 -7.93 -7.81 16.26
N ASP A 374 -7.24 -8.83 16.76
CA ASP A 374 -6.04 -9.38 16.10
C ASP A 374 -6.34 -10.17 14.82
N ARG A 375 -7.62 -10.31 14.46
CA ARG A 375 -8.09 -10.94 13.23
C ARG A 375 -8.72 -9.96 12.24
N ALA A 376 -8.60 -8.67 12.52
CA ALA A 376 -9.17 -7.61 11.68
C ALA A 376 -8.42 -7.44 10.35
N ILE A 377 -9.16 -7.01 9.32
CA ILE A 377 -8.60 -6.46 8.08
C ILE A 377 -8.83 -4.96 8.06
N ILE A 378 -7.75 -4.21 7.86
CA ILE A 378 -7.74 -2.75 7.89
C ILE A 378 -7.31 -2.22 6.51
N ILE A 379 -8.02 -1.23 6.00
CA ILE A 379 -7.66 -0.51 4.78
C ILE A 379 -7.38 0.95 5.12
N GLY A 380 -6.23 1.47 4.71
CA GLY A 380 -5.88 2.86 4.96
C GLY A 380 -5.30 3.58 3.76
N GLY A 381 -5.69 4.83 3.60
CA GLY A 381 -5.28 5.70 2.48
C GLY A 381 -3.86 6.25 2.60
N ASP A 382 -2.95 5.44 3.13
CA ASP A 382 -1.54 5.77 3.24
C ASP A 382 -0.67 4.52 3.09
N SER A 383 0.51 4.67 2.49
CA SER A 383 1.46 3.58 2.23
C SER A 383 1.96 2.91 3.51
N HIS A 384 2.04 3.64 4.61
CA HIS A 384 2.45 3.16 5.94
C HIS A 384 1.30 2.63 6.79
N THR A 385 0.15 2.32 6.20
CA THR A 385 -0.94 1.65 6.91
C THR A 385 -0.53 0.21 7.22
N ARG A 386 0.14 0.03 8.35
CA ARG A 386 0.62 -1.24 8.88
C ARG A 386 0.32 -1.28 10.38
N MET A 387 -0.21 -2.39 10.87
CA MET A 387 -0.66 -2.50 12.25
C MET A 387 -0.02 -3.68 12.96
N SER A 388 0.14 -3.54 14.26
CA SER A 388 0.60 -4.65 15.10
C SER A 388 -0.49 -5.67 15.41
N LYS A 389 -1.76 -5.26 15.31
CA LYS A 389 -2.94 -6.12 15.48
C LYS A 389 -3.73 -6.18 14.18
N GLY A 390 -4.15 -7.36 13.77
CA GLY A 390 -4.79 -7.56 12.48
C GLY A 390 -3.83 -7.33 11.29
N VAL A 391 -4.33 -7.41 10.08
CA VAL A 391 -3.56 -7.15 8.87
C VAL A 391 -4.06 -5.87 8.19
N ALA A 392 -3.14 -4.94 7.95
CA ALA A 392 -3.46 -3.64 7.41
C ALA A 392 -2.76 -3.38 6.08
N PHE A 393 -3.52 -2.86 5.14
CA PHE A 393 -3.05 -2.56 3.79
C PHE A 393 -3.11 -1.06 3.52
N GLY A 394 -1.99 -0.50 3.09
CA GLY A 394 -1.97 0.79 2.42
C GLY A 394 -2.69 0.68 1.08
N ALA A 395 -3.61 1.60 0.81
CA ALA A 395 -4.48 1.56 -0.35
C ALA A 395 -4.67 2.96 -0.95
N ASP A 396 -5.09 2.98 -2.21
CA ASP A 396 -5.49 4.19 -2.91
C ASP A 396 -6.88 4.70 -2.46
N SER A 397 -7.21 5.93 -2.83
CA SER A 397 -8.47 6.58 -2.46
C SER A 397 -9.72 5.83 -2.94
N GLY A 398 -9.65 5.14 -4.06
CA GLY A 398 -10.77 4.37 -4.59
C GLY A 398 -11.01 3.10 -3.80
N THR A 399 -9.95 2.36 -3.44
CA THR A 399 -10.05 1.19 -2.55
C THR A 399 -10.57 1.60 -1.18
N VAL A 400 -10.11 2.74 -0.64
CA VAL A 400 -10.63 3.31 0.61
C VAL A 400 -12.11 3.64 0.49
N ALA A 401 -12.53 4.30 -0.60
CA ALA A 401 -13.94 4.63 -0.85
C ALA A 401 -14.81 3.38 -0.98
N LEU A 402 -14.35 2.37 -1.72
CA LEU A 402 -15.06 1.10 -1.85
C LEU A 402 -15.21 0.39 -0.50
N ALA A 403 -14.14 0.33 0.28
CA ALA A 403 -14.17 -0.24 1.62
C ALA A 403 -15.12 0.53 2.56
N LEU A 404 -15.17 1.86 2.48
CA LEU A 404 -16.15 2.68 3.20
C LEU A 404 -17.58 2.38 2.76
N ALA A 405 -17.84 2.33 1.44
CA ALA A 405 -19.18 2.14 0.89
C ALA A 405 -19.72 0.73 1.14
N LEU A 406 -18.89 -0.29 0.97
CA LEU A 406 -19.30 -1.69 0.98
C LEU A 406 -18.92 -2.46 2.25
N GLY A 407 -17.95 -2.00 3.02
CA GLY A 407 -17.36 -2.73 4.15
C GLY A 407 -16.58 -3.97 3.70
N MET A 408 -16.12 -3.99 2.45
CA MET A 408 -15.42 -5.11 1.85
C MET A 408 -14.32 -4.65 0.90
N ALA A 409 -13.35 -5.51 0.66
CA ALA A 409 -12.33 -5.33 -0.36
C ALA A 409 -12.02 -6.66 -1.06
N ASN A 410 -11.63 -6.59 -2.33
CA ASN A 410 -11.16 -7.75 -3.07
C ASN A 410 -9.63 -7.78 -3.00
N ILE A 411 -9.10 -8.80 -2.37
CA ILE A 411 -7.66 -8.92 -2.11
C ILE A 411 -7.22 -10.34 -2.42
N THR A 412 -6.20 -10.49 -3.27
CA THR A 412 -5.52 -11.78 -3.41
C THR A 412 -4.74 -12.07 -2.13
N VAL A 413 -4.98 -13.22 -1.49
CA VAL A 413 -4.28 -13.67 -0.28
C VAL A 413 -2.78 -13.65 -0.52
N PRO A 414 -2.00 -12.81 0.17
CA PRO A 414 -0.57 -12.71 -0.07
C PRO A 414 0.19 -13.89 0.55
N GLU A 415 1.37 -14.19 -0.01
CA GLU A 415 2.33 -15.05 0.67
C GLU A 415 2.82 -14.38 1.96
N SER A 416 3.19 -15.20 2.96
CA SER A 416 3.78 -14.74 4.21
C SER A 416 5.26 -15.10 4.30
N VAL A 417 6.04 -14.20 4.92
CA VAL A 417 7.41 -14.45 5.37
C VAL A 417 7.44 -14.39 6.89
N LYS A 418 7.98 -15.44 7.51
CA LYS A 418 8.10 -15.51 8.96
C LYS A 418 9.39 -14.84 9.42
N VAL A 419 9.29 -13.92 10.38
CA VAL A 419 10.44 -13.31 11.04
C VAL A 419 10.48 -13.74 12.50
N THR A 420 11.62 -14.27 12.93
CA THR A 420 11.90 -14.67 14.32
C THR A 420 13.14 -14.00 14.82
N PHE A 421 13.23 -13.79 16.13
CA PHE A 421 14.40 -13.20 16.78
C PHE A 421 15.09 -14.23 17.65
N LYS A 422 16.42 -14.18 17.67
CA LYS A 422 17.27 -14.92 18.62
C LYS A 422 18.24 -13.97 19.30
N GLY A 423 18.75 -14.37 20.46
CA GLY A 423 19.66 -13.52 21.24
C GLY A 423 18.94 -12.41 22.02
N LYS A 424 19.69 -11.44 22.50
CA LYS A 424 19.20 -10.32 23.30
C LYS A 424 19.72 -9.00 22.74
N MET A 425 18.84 -8.03 22.56
CA MET A 425 19.23 -6.67 22.20
C MET A 425 20.08 -6.04 23.31
N ALA A 426 21.15 -5.36 22.96
CA ALA A 426 21.97 -4.64 23.91
C ALA A 426 21.20 -3.48 24.53
N ASP A 427 21.39 -3.23 25.84
CA ASP A 427 20.61 -2.27 26.61
C ASP A 427 20.72 -0.80 26.12
N HIS A 428 21.77 -0.49 25.36
CA HIS A 428 22.00 0.84 24.79
C HIS A 428 21.45 1.01 23.37
N MET A 429 20.81 -0.04 22.81
CA MET A 429 20.26 -0.02 21.44
C MET A 429 18.77 0.34 21.46
N ASP A 430 18.34 1.04 20.41
CA ASP A 430 16.93 1.31 20.18
C ASP A 430 16.30 0.22 19.30
N PHE A 431 15.03 -0.02 19.49
CA PHE A 431 14.33 -1.04 18.70
C PHE A 431 14.27 -0.72 17.20
N ARG A 432 14.43 0.54 16.83
CA ARG A 432 14.54 0.98 15.43
C ARG A 432 15.78 0.40 14.75
N ASP A 433 16.88 0.25 15.49
CA ASP A 433 18.08 -0.40 14.96
C ASP A 433 17.83 -1.88 14.63
N VAL A 434 16.97 -2.55 15.41
CA VAL A 434 16.51 -3.91 15.13
C VAL A 434 15.76 -3.97 13.79
N VAL A 435 14.96 -2.97 13.48
CA VAL A 435 14.21 -2.91 12.20
C VAL A 435 15.18 -2.82 11.02
N HIS A 436 16.15 -1.91 11.10
CA HIS A 436 17.18 -1.77 10.05
C HIS A 436 18.04 -3.03 9.92
N ALA A 437 18.47 -3.59 11.06
CA ALA A 437 19.23 -4.83 11.08
C ALA A 437 18.45 -6.02 10.51
N THR A 438 17.13 -6.07 10.72
CA THR A 438 16.26 -7.09 10.12
C THR A 438 16.37 -7.08 8.60
N GLN A 439 16.31 -5.90 7.98
CA GLN A 439 16.44 -5.78 6.53
C GLN A 439 17.85 -6.18 6.07
N ALA A 440 18.89 -5.72 6.75
CA ALA A 440 20.27 -6.06 6.41
C ALA A 440 20.55 -7.57 6.55
N GLN A 441 20.11 -8.17 7.65
CA GLN A 441 20.30 -9.61 7.89
C GLN A 441 19.46 -10.46 6.94
N MET A 442 18.25 -10.03 6.58
CA MET A 442 17.45 -10.70 5.56
C MET A 442 18.17 -10.70 4.21
N LEU A 443 18.65 -9.55 3.74
CA LEU A 443 19.39 -9.48 2.48
C LEU A 443 20.64 -10.38 2.51
N ALA A 444 21.34 -10.44 3.64
CA ALA A 444 22.51 -11.32 3.80
C ALA A 444 22.14 -12.82 3.80
N GLN A 445 20.95 -13.20 4.33
CA GLN A 445 20.50 -14.60 4.35
C GLN A 445 20.02 -15.08 2.97
N PHE A 446 19.62 -14.19 2.08
CA PHE A 446 19.04 -14.51 0.77
C PHE A 446 19.85 -13.92 -0.40
N ASP A 447 21.16 -13.81 -0.27
CA ASP A 447 22.09 -13.39 -1.33
C ASP A 447 21.69 -12.07 -2.02
N GLY A 448 21.15 -11.11 -1.24
CA GLY A 448 20.69 -9.80 -1.71
C GLY A 448 19.25 -9.80 -2.24
N GLU A 449 18.56 -10.93 -2.26
CA GLU A 449 17.13 -10.98 -2.63
C GLU A 449 16.27 -10.44 -1.49
N ASN A 450 15.39 -9.48 -1.80
CA ASN A 450 14.41 -8.99 -0.83
C ASN A 450 13.17 -9.91 -0.80
N VAL A 451 13.17 -10.89 0.10
CA VAL A 451 12.06 -11.84 0.26
C VAL A 451 10.81 -11.21 0.86
N PHE A 452 10.88 -10.00 1.40
CA PHE A 452 9.71 -9.27 1.92
C PHE A 452 8.88 -8.60 0.82
N GLN A 453 9.48 -8.35 -0.34
CA GLN A 453 8.84 -7.58 -1.40
C GLN A 453 7.49 -8.17 -1.84
N GLY A 454 6.41 -7.39 -1.69
CA GLY A 454 5.06 -7.78 -2.10
C GLY A 454 4.38 -8.84 -1.22
N ARG A 455 5.01 -9.25 -0.11
CA ARG A 455 4.54 -10.28 0.83
C ARG A 455 4.14 -9.68 2.17
N ILE A 456 3.54 -10.48 3.02
CA ILE A 456 3.22 -10.07 4.39
C ILE A 456 4.29 -10.62 5.33
N ILE A 457 4.78 -9.76 6.22
CA ILE A 457 5.72 -10.18 7.26
C ILE A 457 4.94 -10.58 8.50
N GLU A 458 5.04 -11.85 8.89
CA GLU A 458 4.56 -12.35 10.19
C GLU A 458 5.70 -12.32 11.19
N VAL A 459 5.64 -11.36 12.10
CA VAL A 459 6.69 -11.14 13.09
C VAL A 459 6.37 -11.95 14.35
N HIS A 460 7.15 -12.99 14.61
CA HIS A 460 7.00 -13.85 15.78
C HIS A 460 7.87 -13.33 16.91
N ILE A 461 7.30 -12.46 17.72
CA ILE A 461 7.98 -11.83 18.85
C ILE A 461 7.31 -12.25 20.14
N GLY A 462 8.05 -12.96 20.98
CA GLY A 462 7.52 -13.47 22.22
C GLY A 462 6.96 -12.38 23.13
N THR A 463 7.75 -11.34 23.46
CA THR A 463 7.45 -10.32 24.48
C THR A 463 7.84 -8.92 24.07
N LEU A 464 7.49 -8.47 22.85
CA LEU A 464 7.64 -7.06 22.51
C LEU A 464 6.59 -6.20 23.21
N LEU A 465 7.00 -5.00 23.61
CA LEU A 465 6.09 -3.95 24.03
C LEU A 465 5.21 -3.53 22.84
N ALA A 466 4.00 -3.10 23.12
CA ALA A 466 3.04 -2.68 22.10
C ALA A 466 3.62 -1.61 21.14
N ASP A 467 4.45 -0.72 21.66
CA ASP A 467 5.11 0.35 20.93
C ASP A 467 6.17 -0.18 19.97
N GLN A 468 6.97 -1.14 20.41
CA GLN A 468 7.98 -1.81 19.58
C GLN A 468 7.32 -2.61 18.45
N ALA A 469 6.23 -3.30 18.76
CA ALA A 469 5.45 -4.02 17.75
C ALA A 469 4.90 -3.08 16.67
N PHE A 470 4.37 -1.91 17.06
CA PHE A 470 3.91 -0.89 16.11
C PHE A 470 5.07 -0.36 15.27
N THR A 471 6.18 0.08 15.89
CA THR A 471 7.35 0.59 15.18
C THR A 471 7.86 -0.41 14.15
N PHE A 472 7.96 -1.69 14.51
CA PHE A 472 8.41 -2.71 13.57
C PHE A 472 7.44 -2.87 12.39
N THR A 473 6.15 -3.06 12.68
CA THR A 473 5.16 -3.33 11.63
C THR A 473 4.99 -2.16 10.69
N ASP A 474 4.97 -0.94 11.20
CA ASP A 474 4.79 0.25 10.36
C ASP A 474 5.99 0.48 9.43
N TRP A 475 7.20 0.22 9.91
CA TRP A 475 8.43 0.34 9.12
C TRP A 475 8.53 -0.67 7.97
N THR A 476 7.78 -1.75 7.99
CA THR A 476 7.83 -2.78 6.93
C THR A 476 7.38 -2.25 5.56
N ALA A 477 6.73 -1.09 5.50
CA ALA A 477 6.45 -0.39 4.25
C ALA A 477 7.74 -0.04 3.49
N GLU A 478 8.78 0.43 4.21
CA GLU A 478 10.10 0.74 3.64
C GLU A 478 10.87 -0.54 3.22
N MET A 479 10.56 -1.68 3.82
CA MET A 479 11.07 -2.97 3.40
C MET A 479 10.37 -3.52 2.14
N LYS A 480 9.45 -2.75 1.53
CA LYS A 480 8.61 -3.13 0.38
C LYS A 480 7.64 -4.27 0.66
N ALA A 481 7.34 -4.57 1.91
CA ALA A 481 6.31 -5.53 2.26
C ALA A 481 4.91 -4.97 1.91
N LYS A 482 3.99 -5.87 1.54
CA LYS A 482 2.59 -5.51 1.26
C LYS A 482 1.83 -5.18 2.54
N ALA A 483 2.13 -5.89 3.61
CA ALA A 483 1.62 -5.66 4.96
C ALA A 483 2.51 -6.35 5.99
N SER A 484 2.17 -6.23 7.27
CA SER A 484 2.81 -6.97 8.35
C SER A 484 1.86 -7.16 9.51
N ILE A 485 2.14 -8.14 10.35
CA ILE A 485 1.38 -8.48 11.55
C ILE A 485 2.34 -8.99 12.63
N CYS A 486 2.06 -8.67 13.90
CA CYS A 486 2.75 -9.25 15.04
C CYS A 486 1.98 -10.44 15.61
N ILE A 487 2.67 -11.55 15.80
CA ILE A 487 2.14 -12.74 16.46
C ILE A 487 2.46 -12.64 17.95
N SER A 488 1.50 -12.11 18.72
CA SER A 488 1.60 -11.84 20.15
C SER A 488 1.10 -13.02 20.99
N ASN A 489 1.58 -13.15 22.24
CA ASN A 489 0.95 -14.05 23.20
C ASN A 489 -0.34 -13.45 23.79
N ASN A 490 -1.08 -14.22 24.59
CA ASN A 490 -2.35 -13.77 25.17
C ASN A 490 -2.19 -12.54 26.08
N GLU A 491 -1.15 -12.52 26.91
CA GLU A 491 -0.89 -11.45 27.86
C GLU A 491 -0.56 -10.14 27.16
N THR A 492 0.35 -10.18 26.20
CA THR A 492 0.74 -9.02 25.39
C THR A 492 -0.43 -8.48 24.57
N LEU A 493 -1.28 -9.36 24.03
CA LEU A 493 -2.46 -8.92 23.29
C LEU A 493 -3.48 -8.26 24.23
N ILE A 494 -3.75 -8.82 25.40
CA ILE A 494 -4.64 -8.21 26.41
C ILE A 494 -4.13 -6.82 26.80
N GLU A 495 -2.83 -6.69 27.13
CA GLU A 495 -2.22 -5.40 27.45
C GLU A 495 -2.42 -4.38 26.32
N SER A 496 -2.14 -4.77 25.08
CA SER A 496 -2.34 -3.93 23.89
C SER A 496 -3.79 -3.49 23.71
N LEU A 497 -4.77 -4.36 24.02
CA LEU A 497 -6.19 -4.03 23.95
C LEU A 497 -6.63 -3.08 25.09
N GLU A 498 -6.11 -3.25 26.30
CA GLU A 498 -6.39 -2.32 27.41
C GLU A 498 -5.80 -0.93 27.14
N ILE A 499 -4.60 -0.85 26.54
CA ILE A 499 -4.02 0.41 26.08
C ILE A 499 -4.92 1.05 25.00
N ALA A 500 -5.37 0.27 24.02
CA ALA A 500 -6.28 0.74 22.99
C ALA A 500 -7.57 1.33 23.56
N LYS A 501 -8.23 0.62 24.50
CA LYS A 501 -9.42 1.12 25.21
C LYS A 501 -9.18 2.47 25.89
N SER A 502 -8.07 2.59 26.62
CA SER A 502 -7.72 3.84 27.30
C SER A 502 -7.56 5.01 26.31
N ARG A 503 -6.96 4.75 25.16
CA ARG A 503 -6.79 5.77 24.11
C ARG A 503 -8.09 6.11 23.40
N ILE A 504 -8.93 5.13 23.12
CA ILE A 504 -10.28 5.34 22.57
C ILE A 504 -11.12 6.17 23.54
N GLN A 505 -11.04 5.90 24.86
CA GLN A 505 -11.73 6.70 25.86
C GLN A 505 -11.28 8.17 25.84
N ILE A 506 -9.96 8.42 25.72
CA ILE A 506 -9.44 9.80 25.55
C ILE A 506 -10.03 10.48 24.32
N MET A 507 -10.20 9.76 23.22
CA MET A 507 -10.84 10.31 22.01
C MET A 507 -12.30 10.68 22.27
N ILE A 508 -13.05 9.84 22.97
CA ILE A 508 -14.45 10.11 23.37
C ILE A 508 -14.51 11.35 24.26
N ASP A 509 -13.68 11.41 25.30
CA ASP A 509 -13.63 12.51 26.28
C ASP A 509 -13.29 13.85 25.63
N LYS A 510 -12.51 13.81 24.55
CA LYS A 510 -12.18 15.00 23.74
C LYS A 510 -13.25 15.34 22.69
N GLY A 511 -14.33 14.59 22.60
CA GLY A 511 -15.39 14.81 21.63
C GLY A 511 -14.95 14.64 20.17
N MET A 512 -14.03 13.71 19.92
CA MET A 512 -13.47 13.47 18.59
C MET A 512 -14.38 12.61 17.70
N GLU A 513 -15.40 12.02 18.27
CA GLU A 513 -16.40 11.26 17.53
C GLU A 513 -17.51 12.21 17.07
N ILE A 514 -17.74 12.24 15.76
CA ILE A 514 -18.97 12.76 15.21
C ILE A 514 -20.05 11.70 15.48
N PRO A 515 -21.30 12.06 15.86
CA PRO A 515 -22.23 11.22 16.63
C PRO A 515 -22.64 9.92 15.91
N SER A 516 -21.76 8.95 15.88
CA SER A 516 -21.96 7.63 15.28
C SER A 516 -21.94 6.48 16.30
N GLY A 517 -21.41 6.69 17.52
CA GLY A 517 -21.23 5.65 18.54
C GLY A 517 -20.16 4.62 18.20
N MET A 518 -19.34 4.86 17.17
CA MET A 518 -18.29 3.93 16.73
C MET A 518 -17.23 3.69 17.79
N LEU A 519 -16.75 4.74 18.46
CA LEU A 519 -15.70 4.62 19.47
C LEU A 519 -16.16 3.80 20.67
N GLN A 520 -17.39 4.00 21.14
CA GLN A 520 -17.95 3.17 22.21
C GLN A 520 -18.09 1.71 21.76
N GLY A 521 -18.56 1.46 20.56
CA GLY A 521 -18.66 0.11 19.99
C GLY A 521 -17.30 -0.61 19.91
N LEU A 522 -16.20 0.13 19.69
CA LEU A 522 -14.85 -0.43 19.70
C LEU A 522 -14.40 -0.80 21.14
N ILE A 523 -14.74 -0.01 22.15
CA ILE A 523 -14.49 -0.36 23.56
C ILE A 523 -15.21 -1.66 23.91
N ASP A 524 -16.52 -1.75 23.58
CA ASP A 524 -17.32 -2.94 23.85
C ASP A 524 -16.75 -4.19 23.15
N LYS A 525 -16.27 -4.01 21.92
CA LYS A 525 -15.62 -5.07 21.15
C LYS A 525 -14.28 -5.49 21.77
N ALA A 526 -13.48 -4.55 22.26
CA ALA A 526 -12.24 -4.83 22.97
C ALA A 526 -12.51 -5.63 24.26
N ASP A 527 -13.50 -5.24 25.05
CA ASP A 527 -13.90 -5.96 26.26
C ASP A 527 -14.32 -7.40 25.96
N LYS A 528 -15.12 -7.58 24.91
CA LYS A 528 -15.50 -8.92 24.46
C LYS A 528 -14.28 -9.73 24.04
N ARG A 529 -13.35 -9.13 23.27
CA ARG A 529 -12.14 -9.82 22.82
C ARG A 529 -11.24 -10.23 23.99
N ILE A 530 -11.05 -9.34 24.96
CA ILE A 530 -10.29 -9.64 26.20
C ILE A 530 -10.95 -10.81 26.96
N ALA A 531 -12.28 -10.81 27.09
CA ALA A 531 -13.00 -11.89 27.76
C ALA A 531 -12.81 -13.24 27.04
N GLN A 532 -12.86 -13.27 25.72
CA GLN A 532 -12.61 -14.48 24.91
C GLN A 532 -11.19 -15.02 25.09
N ILE A 533 -10.19 -14.12 25.16
CA ILE A 533 -8.80 -14.54 25.41
C ILE A 533 -8.66 -15.12 26.82
N ARG A 534 -9.22 -14.44 27.84
CA ARG A 534 -9.14 -14.88 29.25
C ARG A 534 -9.85 -16.19 29.53
N SER A 535 -10.98 -16.43 28.86
CA SER A 535 -11.73 -17.69 28.98
C SER A 535 -11.10 -18.86 28.20
N GLY A 536 -10.15 -18.57 27.29
CA GLY A 536 -9.60 -19.57 26.37
C GLY A 536 -10.53 -19.93 25.21
N GLU A 537 -11.69 -19.28 25.09
CA GLU A 537 -12.63 -19.49 23.98
C GLU A 537 -11.97 -19.17 22.62
N GLN A 538 -11.25 -18.05 22.58
CA GLN A 538 -10.54 -17.64 21.40
C GLN A 538 -9.18 -16.99 21.77
N PRO A 539 -8.11 -17.77 21.88
CA PRO A 539 -6.79 -17.24 22.25
C PRO A 539 -6.24 -16.30 21.16
N ALA A 540 -5.14 -15.62 21.45
CA ALA A 540 -4.42 -14.80 20.48
C ALA A 540 -4.12 -15.59 19.21
N LEU A 541 -4.19 -14.90 18.08
CA LEU A 541 -3.99 -15.51 16.76
C LEU A 541 -2.60 -16.13 16.65
N ARG A 542 -2.56 -17.38 16.15
CA ARG A 542 -1.33 -18.10 15.86
C ARG A 542 -1.46 -18.87 14.55
N PRO A 543 -0.37 -19.04 13.80
CA PRO A 543 -0.35 -19.96 12.67
C PRO A 543 -0.51 -21.40 13.16
N ASP A 544 -0.80 -22.31 12.25
CA ASP A 544 -0.73 -23.76 12.50
C ASP A 544 0.74 -24.21 12.54
N ASP A 545 1.03 -25.28 13.26
CA ASP A 545 2.41 -25.78 13.43
C ASP A 545 3.06 -26.21 12.10
N ASN A 546 2.24 -26.68 11.14
CA ASN A 546 2.67 -27.07 9.81
C ASN A 546 2.36 -26.05 8.71
N ALA A 547 2.15 -24.78 9.10
CA ALA A 547 2.03 -23.67 8.16
C ALA A 547 3.28 -23.53 7.29
N LYS A 548 3.10 -23.18 6.02
CA LYS A 548 4.20 -22.96 5.10
C LYS A 548 4.37 -21.48 4.80
N TYR A 549 5.60 -21.02 4.87
CA TYR A 549 6.00 -19.67 4.57
C TYR A 549 6.80 -19.62 3.28
N HIS A 550 6.73 -18.50 2.56
CA HIS A 550 7.59 -18.27 1.40
C HIS A 550 9.08 -18.30 1.80
N ALA A 551 9.42 -17.68 2.93
CA ALA A 551 10.74 -17.69 3.54
C ALA A 551 10.64 -17.56 5.06
N GLU A 552 11.67 -17.98 5.75
CA GLU A 552 11.86 -17.76 7.19
C GLU A 552 13.15 -16.96 7.41
N VAL A 553 13.04 -15.82 8.08
CA VAL A 553 14.14 -14.90 8.41
C VAL A 553 14.42 -14.97 9.89
N VAL A 554 15.66 -15.22 10.27
CA VAL A 554 16.09 -15.22 11.67
C VAL A 554 16.96 -14.01 11.93
N VAL A 555 16.49 -13.10 12.78
CA VAL A 555 17.21 -11.89 13.18
C VAL A 555 18.02 -12.18 14.43
N ASP A 556 19.34 -12.04 14.33
CA ASP A 556 20.26 -12.23 15.44
C ASP A 556 20.50 -10.90 16.17
N LEU A 557 19.84 -10.74 17.33
CA LEU A 557 19.91 -9.53 18.14
C LEU A 557 21.28 -9.32 18.77
N ASP A 558 22.04 -10.41 19.02
CA ASP A 558 23.40 -10.32 19.58
C ASP A 558 24.39 -9.67 18.61
N GLN A 559 24.06 -9.61 17.31
CA GLN A 559 24.88 -8.96 16.29
C GLN A 559 24.58 -7.45 16.15
N ILE A 560 23.58 -6.92 16.84
CA ILE A 560 23.21 -5.51 16.78
C ILE A 560 23.86 -4.77 17.95
N ASN A 561 25.11 -4.30 17.74
CA ASN A 561 25.97 -3.74 18.77
C ASN A 561 26.14 -2.22 18.66
N GLU A 562 25.66 -1.62 17.57
CA GLU A 562 25.71 -0.18 17.31
C GLU A 562 24.56 0.26 16.42
N PRO A 563 24.20 1.56 16.46
CA PRO A 563 23.10 2.09 15.62
C PRO A 563 23.32 1.80 14.14
N MET A 564 22.22 1.40 13.48
CA MET A 564 22.19 1.08 12.06
C MET A 564 21.65 2.28 11.27
N ILE A 565 22.36 2.67 10.24
CA ILE A 565 21.99 3.78 9.36
C ILE A 565 21.62 3.23 7.98
N ALA A 566 20.44 3.57 7.52
CA ALA A 566 20.06 3.40 6.12
C ALA A 566 20.50 4.64 5.34
N ASP A 567 21.14 4.44 4.18
CA ASP A 567 21.50 5.53 3.31
C ASP A 567 20.23 6.24 2.81
N PRO A 568 20.09 7.56 3.03
CA PRO A 568 18.90 8.30 2.59
C PRO A 568 18.78 8.39 1.08
N ASP A 569 19.86 8.17 0.34
CA ASP A 569 19.93 8.33 -1.12
C ASP A 569 19.69 7.00 -1.86
N VAL A 570 18.89 6.10 -1.28
CA VAL A 570 18.50 4.82 -1.91
C VAL A 570 17.94 4.99 -3.33
N ASN A 571 17.49 6.17 -3.70
CA ASN A 571 16.97 6.45 -5.05
C ASN A 571 18.07 6.79 -6.07
N ASN A 572 19.25 7.23 -5.63
CA ASN A 572 20.40 7.55 -6.49
C ASN A 572 21.45 6.42 -6.54
N ILE A 573 21.23 5.36 -5.80
CA ILE A 573 22.12 4.21 -5.83
C ILE A 573 21.85 3.47 -7.13
N ASP A 574 22.94 3.18 -7.86
CA ASP A 574 22.96 2.28 -9.02
C ASP A 574 22.03 1.08 -8.78
N VAL A 575 21.19 0.77 -9.76
CA VAL A 575 20.15 -0.27 -9.64
C VAL A 575 20.70 -1.59 -9.11
N ALA A 576 21.94 -1.91 -9.48
CA ALA A 576 22.64 -3.07 -8.95
C ALA A 576 22.90 -3.01 -7.45
N LYS A 577 22.93 -1.82 -6.84
CA LYS A 577 23.19 -1.60 -5.41
C LYS A 577 21.93 -1.38 -4.59
N ARG A 578 20.79 -1.11 -5.21
CA ARG A 578 19.52 -0.79 -4.52
C ARG A 578 19.04 -1.85 -3.53
N TYR A 579 19.49 -3.07 -3.67
CA TYR A 579 19.03 -4.22 -2.89
C TYR A 579 20.17 -5.01 -2.27
N THR A 580 21.38 -4.45 -2.22
CA THR A 580 22.49 -5.08 -1.51
C THR A 580 22.45 -4.65 -0.04
N HIS A 581 22.91 -5.53 0.85
CA HIS A 581 23.11 -5.24 2.28
C HIS A 581 24.02 -4.04 2.54
N ASP A 582 24.58 -3.45 1.48
CA ASP A 582 25.45 -2.28 1.53
C ASP A 582 24.74 -0.94 1.75
N THR A 583 23.40 -0.90 1.69
CA THR A 583 22.62 0.32 1.91
C THR A 583 22.25 0.57 3.37
N ILE A 584 22.41 -0.45 4.23
CA ILE A 584 22.16 -0.36 5.68
C ILE A 584 23.44 -0.76 6.38
N ARG A 585 24.04 0.20 7.09
CA ARG A 585 25.36 0.07 7.67
C ARG A 585 25.39 0.49 9.13
N PRO A 586 26.28 -0.09 9.95
CA PRO A 586 26.52 0.40 11.29
C PRO A 586 27.12 1.81 11.24
N ILE A 587 26.86 2.61 12.27
CA ILE A 587 27.31 4.02 12.35
C ILE A 587 28.83 4.15 12.25
N SER A 588 29.57 3.18 12.76
CA SER A 588 31.04 3.14 12.69
C SER A 588 31.59 3.17 11.26
N TYR A 589 30.82 2.64 10.29
CA TYR A 589 31.19 2.66 8.87
C TYR A 589 31.43 4.09 8.35
N TYR A 590 30.67 5.07 8.85
CA TYR A 590 30.76 6.46 8.39
C TYR A 590 31.89 7.24 9.01
N GLY A 591 32.55 6.72 10.04
CA GLY A 591 33.63 7.41 10.77
C GLY A 591 33.14 8.62 11.57
N GLY A 592 33.95 9.11 12.52
CA GLY A 592 33.56 10.14 13.48
C GLY A 592 33.52 11.59 12.98
N ASN A 593 33.81 11.88 11.71
CA ASN A 593 34.05 13.26 11.22
C ASN A 593 33.08 13.70 10.11
N LYS A 594 31.86 13.17 10.07
CA LYS A 594 30.84 13.65 9.13
C LYS A 594 30.25 14.97 9.66
N LYS A 595 30.31 16.01 8.83
CA LYS A 595 29.59 17.27 9.10
C LYS A 595 28.10 17.02 8.93
N VAL A 596 27.31 17.42 9.92
CA VAL A 596 25.86 17.42 9.88
C VAL A 596 25.39 18.87 9.75
N ASP A 597 24.60 19.15 8.72
CA ASP A 597 24.08 20.49 8.47
C ASP A 597 22.68 20.69 9.06
N LEU A 598 21.92 19.59 9.27
CA LEU A 598 20.59 19.58 9.87
C LEU A 598 20.35 18.26 10.60
N GLY A 599 19.87 18.31 11.83
CA GLY A 599 19.32 17.18 12.56
C GLY A 599 17.80 17.16 12.44
N PHE A 600 17.21 15.96 12.26
CA PHE A 600 15.76 15.77 12.23
C PHE A 600 15.37 14.62 13.16
N VAL A 601 14.37 14.87 14.02
CA VAL A 601 13.84 13.86 14.93
C VAL A 601 12.34 13.73 14.75
N GLY A 602 11.92 12.67 14.10
CA GLY A 602 10.51 12.35 13.90
C GLY A 602 10.27 11.62 12.59
N SER A 603 9.13 10.98 12.50
CA SER A 603 8.54 10.45 11.26
C SER A 603 7.09 10.05 11.53
N CYS A 604 6.32 9.76 10.50
CA CYS A 604 4.97 9.22 10.66
C CYS A 604 4.94 7.86 11.35
N MET A 605 6.08 7.16 11.39
CA MET A 605 6.27 5.84 11.99
C MET A 605 6.80 5.88 13.43
N VAL A 606 7.08 7.06 13.97
CA VAL A 606 7.58 7.22 15.36
C VAL A 606 6.43 7.07 16.33
N HIS A 607 6.62 6.22 17.33
CA HIS A 607 5.67 6.05 18.42
C HIS A 607 5.78 7.18 19.45
N LYS A 608 4.69 7.45 20.21
CA LYS A 608 4.70 8.45 21.30
C LYS A 608 5.73 8.13 22.38
N GLY A 609 5.98 6.84 22.63
CA GLY A 609 7.01 6.37 23.54
C GLY A 609 8.39 6.83 23.14
N ASP A 610 8.73 6.71 21.86
CA ASP A 610 10.03 7.15 21.31
C ASP A 610 10.24 8.64 21.48
N LEU A 611 9.22 9.46 21.19
CA LEU A 611 9.26 10.91 21.42
C LEU A 611 9.45 11.27 22.90
N ASN A 612 8.86 10.51 23.82
CA ASN A 612 9.06 10.68 25.25
C ASN A 612 10.50 10.35 25.67
N ILE A 613 11.11 9.32 25.09
CA ILE A 613 12.53 8.98 25.31
C ILE A 613 13.41 10.13 24.84
N VAL A 614 13.21 10.66 23.62
CA VAL A 614 13.96 11.80 23.11
C VAL A 614 13.80 13.04 23.99
N ALA A 615 12.57 13.34 24.39
CA ALA A 615 12.29 14.45 25.31
C ALA A 615 13.00 14.26 26.67
N GLN A 616 13.06 13.05 27.19
CA GLN A 616 13.76 12.73 28.43
C GLN A 616 15.28 12.84 28.27
N MET A 617 15.83 12.41 27.13
CA MET A 617 17.25 12.61 26.80
C MET A 617 17.61 14.11 26.82
N PHE A 618 16.83 14.96 26.19
CA PHE A 618 17.07 16.40 26.18
C PHE A 618 16.99 16.99 27.59
N ARG A 619 15.99 16.63 28.40
CA ARG A 619 15.93 17.07 29.80
C ARG A 619 17.15 16.63 30.61
N ASN A 620 17.65 15.42 30.38
CA ASN A 620 18.83 14.92 31.07
C ASN A 620 20.09 15.68 30.64
N LEU A 621 20.24 15.97 29.33
CA LEU A 621 21.34 16.78 28.80
C LEU A 621 21.31 18.22 29.36
N GLU A 622 20.14 18.86 29.38
CA GLU A 622 19.96 20.18 29.95
C GLU A 622 20.31 20.18 31.43
N LYS A 623 19.84 19.20 32.18
CA LYS A 623 20.13 19.06 33.62
C LYS A 623 21.62 18.85 33.90
N ALA A 624 22.31 18.10 33.03
CA ALA A 624 23.74 17.81 33.18
C ALA A 624 24.64 19.03 32.79
N ASN A 625 24.23 19.75 31.75
CA ASN A 625 25.08 20.79 31.14
C ASN A 625 24.57 22.22 31.38
N GLY A 626 23.41 22.42 32.04
CA GLY A 626 22.76 23.71 32.26
C GLY A 626 22.08 24.30 31.01
N LYS A 627 22.40 23.79 29.82
CA LYS A 627 21.79 24.18 28.54
C LYS A 627 22.00 23.09 27.51
N ILE A 628 21.18 23.10 26.48
CA ILE A 628 21.37 22.27 25.26
C ILE A 628 21.78 23.19 24.14
N GLU A 629 22.93 22.93 23.52
CA GLU A 629 23.37 23.57 22.30
C GLU A 629 23.69 22.53 21.26
N PHE A 630 23.17 22.70 20.07
CA PHE A 630 23.46 21.85 18.91
C PHE A 630 24.36 22.61 17.93
N ASN A 631 25.34 21.91 17.38
CA ASN A 631 26.22 22.47 16.35
C ASN A 631 25.54 22.59 14.97
N ALA A 632 24.38 21.98 14.80
CA ALA A 632 23.52 22.08 13.63
C ALA A 632 22.06 22.30 14.08
N PRO A 633 21.22 22.95 13.26
CA PRO A 633 19.80 23.06 13.56
C PRO A 633 19.17 21.69 13.77
N LEU A 634 18.26 21.59 14.73
CA LEU A 634 17.46 20.41 14.99
C LEU A 634 15.98 20.73 14.74
N VAL A 635 15.30 19.89 13.96
CA VAL A 635 13.87 20.01 13.60
C VAL A 635 13.11 18.78 14.13
#